data_c2c1af451bc9806bb969ddd43c7fcba8
#
_entry.id   c2c1af451bc9806bb969ddd43c7fcba8
#
_cell.length_a   1.000
_cell.length_b   1.000
_cell.length_c   1.000
_cell.angle_alpha   90.00
_cell.angle_beta   90.00
_cell.angle_gamma   90.00
#
_symmetry.space_group_name_H-M   'P 1'
#
loop_
_entity.id
_entity.type
_entity.pdbx_description
1 polymer ?
#
loop_
_entity_poly.entity_id
_entity_poly.type
_entity_poly.pdbx_seq_one_letter_code
_entity_poly.pdbx_strand_id
1 'polypeptide(L)'
;MKGNMNMKKFKYCLMTALVACSLGMMTGCSDEPDASNYYTFTGEMMSEYLKNHSEFSEFTAIVERAEMMDLLSAYGHYTCFAPTNEAFERYYQKRGIRSIDDLTDADCDTIARTHLVGNMYATSEMNDGVLTTANMNRRYIEVSHDLDSDSNAVVFLNRSAHIIFTMQDDSVENGIMQPVTEVLESSNRMLPDVMRSNPRISLFFSALVATGLVDSLYKYRDDNYNAKDYPRYKYTSHVNKETATAPDEKKYGFTAFVPTDSVLNTLYGITNLEQLYQKACEIYDATYPEDASSEAHDYANLTDRRNPLNRFVAYHILERDVKGWNYLTPLNDIGIITTLMNPVDWYETMLPHTMMKFERLTVRKFAGTSTVGQRYINRRYDDDYQILGTQVQRSIEKEYTQDALNGRYFYIDDIVAFSETTRDIVDNCRIRMDFSTIFPELMTNDIRQNGNPKYQDPDYDETAKYGRNYYFPDGYLKNVKCAGYFIYRRPHDYYDCYEGDEMNLFGNYDITFKIPPVPYEGEWQVRMGYAQEPTRGIAQVYFDGKPQGIPLDMTIALNDASILGSSWVSDYTSMTTTQLSEDQKTLKNKGYYRGAAGGYRYNGAGGTTTTVFATQTQTFRIVLCTVHMDPNQDHFLRIRSVSSKMGNDNEFMLDYLELVPKSIYGVTDEGQIEDML
;
A
#
# COMPACT_ATOMS: atom_id res chain seq x y z
N MET A 1 35.04 -82.08 4.16
CA MET A 1 35.80 -81.37 5.20
C MET A 1 36.61 -80.25 4.55
N LYS A 2 36.07 -79.06 4.41
CA LYS A 2 36.76 -77.80 4.13
C LYS A 2 35.68 -76.75 4.02
N GLY A 3 35.39 -76.06 5.06
CA GLY A 3 34.35 -74.99 4.98
C GLY A 3 34.07 -74.18 6.25
N ASN A 4 34.72 -74.52 7.38
CA ASN A 4 34.33 -73.88 8.65
C ASN A 4 35.42 -73.02 9.33
N MET A 5 36.53 -72.75 8.65
CA MET A 5 37.62 -71.97 9.27
C MET A 5 37.75 -70.56 8.80
N ASN A 6 37.03 -70.17 7.76
CA ASN A 6 37.11 -68.80 7.22
C ASN A 6 36.09 -67.80 7.83
N MET A 7 35.00 -68.28 8.38
CA MET A 7 33.92 -67.40 8.89
C MET A 7 34.25 -66.79 10.26
N LYS A 8 35.05 -67.46 11.09
CA LYS A 8 35.49 -66.84 12.37
C LYS A 8 36.58 -65.79 12.18
N LYS A 9 37.50 -66.00 11.24
CA LYS A 9 38.53 -65.01 10.92
C LYS A 9 37.92 -63.75 10.23
N PHE A 10 36.88 -63.93 9.43
CA PHE A 10 36.17 -62.84 8.80
C PHE A 10 35.37 -62.01 9.82
N LYS A 11 34.74 -62.63 10.82
CA LYS A 11 34.07 -61.94 11.92
C LYS A 11 35.02 -61.10 12.78
N TYR A 12 36.24 -61.63 13.07
CA TYR A 12 37.24 -60.87 13.82
C TYR A 12 37.85 -59.74 13.00
N CYS A 13 38.08 -59.89 11.71
CA CYS A 13 38.49 -58.79 10.83
C CYS A 13 37.40 -57.69 10.66
N LEU A 14 36.13 -58.10 10.59
CA LEU A 14 35.01 -57.13 10.52
C LEU A 14 34.82 -56.41 11.84
N MET A 15 35.01 -57.08 12.97
CA MET A 15 34.90 -56.45 14.29
C MET A 15 36.09 -55.55 14.61
N THR A 16 37.31 -55.88 14.18
CA THR A 16 38.46 -54.96 14.29
C THR A 16 38.39 -53.80 13.35
N ALA A 17 37.80 -53.93 12.15
CA ALA A 17 37.55 -52.84 11.23
C ALA A 17 36.47 -51.88 11.76
N LEU A 18 35.40 -52.42 12.38
CA LEU A 18 34.35 -51.60 13.02
C LEU A 18 34.85 -50.84 14.27
N VAL A 19 35.72 -51.46 15.08
CA VAL A 19 36.33 -50.77 16.24
C VAL A 19 37.37 -49.73 15.79
N ALA A 20 38.11 -49.97 14.72
CA ALA A 20 39.03 -49.00 14.14
C ALA A 20 38.30 -47.83 13.49
N CYS A 21 37.13 -48.05 12.85
CA CYS A 21 36.26 -46.96 12.34
C CYS A 21 35.58 -46.18 13.47
N SER A 22 35.21 -46.80 14.61
CA SER A 22 34.62 -46.11 15.74
C SER A 22 35.62 -45.29 16.55
N LEU A 23 36.91 -45.68 16.56
CA LEU A 23 37.99 -44.87 17.16
C LEU A 23 38.47 -43.75 16.24
N GLY A 24 38.27 -43.84 14.92
CA GLY A 24 38.56 -42.77 13.98
C GLY A 24 37.50 -41.67 13.91
N MET A 25 36.30 -41.90 14.49
CA MET A 25 35.24 -40.91 14.56
C MET A 25 35.18 -40.13 15.88
N MET A 26 36.16 -40.35 16.76
CA MET A 26 36.30 -39.54 17.99
C MET A 26 37.50 -38.56 17.95
N THR A 27 38.04 -38.26 16.78
CA THR A 27 38.66 -36.96 16.61
C THR A 27 37.52 -35.98 16.44
N GLY A 28 36.96 -35.59 17.58
CA GLY A 28 36.01 -34.49 17.64
C GLY A 28 36.54 -33.37 16.80
N CYS A 29 35.74 -32.84 15.91
CA CYS A 29 35.87 -31.50 15.48
C CYS A 29 36.02 -30.64 16.74
N SER A 30 37.22 -30.22 17.03
CA SER A 30 37.43 -28.97 17.72
C SER A 30 37.14 -27.92 16.67
N ASP A 31 35.87 -27.80 16.27
CA ASP A 31 35.38 -26.56 15.70
C ASP A 31 35.30 -25.55 16.83
N GLU A 32 36.46 -25.17 17.37
CA GLU A 32 36.63 -23.80 17.74
C GLU A 32 36.41 -23.07 16.41
N PRO A 33 35.40 -22.21 16.31
CA PRO A 33 35.17 -21.44 15.09
C PRO A 33 36.49 -20.77 14.76
N ASP A 34 37.03 -21.08 13.60
CA ASP A 34 38.28 -20.48 13.15
C ASP A 34 38.06 -18.94 13.19
N ALA A 35 38.81 -18.25 14.04
CA ALA A 35 38.73 -16.82 14.20
C ALA A 35 38.90 -16.08 12.85
N SER A 36 39.49 -16.74 11.83
CA SER A 36 39.57 -16.25 10.46
C SER A 36 38.22 -16.26 9.73
N ASN A 37 37.21 -16.99 10.23
CA ASN A 37 35.86 -17.01 9.68
C ASN A 37 34.90 -16.02 10.38
N TYR A 38 35.33 -15.38 11.44
CA TYR A 38 34.61 -14.23 11.95
C TYR A 38 34.94 -13.04 11.03
N TYR A 39 33.91 -12.47 10.43
CA TYR A 39 34.02 -11.19 9.76
C TYR A 39 34.41 -10.17 10.83
N THR A 40 35.69 -9.91 10.93
CA THR A 40 36.17 -8.79 11.74
C THR A 40 36.02 -7.54 10.91
N PHE A 41 35.16 -6.65 11.38
CA PHE A 41 35.03 -5.32 10.82
C PHE A 41 36.43 -4.68 10.76
N THR A 42 36.89 -4.40 9.57
CA THR A 42 38.20 -3.76 9.32
C THR A 42 38.04 -2.35 8.82
N GLY A 43 36.79 -1.96 8.51
CA GLY A 43 36.42 -0.62 8.06
C GLY A 43 35.80 0.22 9.17
N GLU A 44 35.52 1.45 8.85
CA GLU A 44 34.94 2.44 9.75
C GLU A 44 33.43 2.21 9.88
N MET A 45 32.92 2.17 11.13
CA MET A 45 31.49 2.15 11.40
C MET A 45 30.88 3.55 11.27
N MET A 46 29.58 3.64 11.01
CA MET A 46 28.89 4.92 10.87
C MET A 46 29.06 5.84 12.09
N SER A 47 29.09 5.28 13.30
CA SER A 47 29.37 6.02 14.54
C SER A 47 30.81 6.56 14.61
N GLU A 48 31.77 5.83 14.08
CA GLU A 48 33.17 6.26 14.02
C GLU A 48 33.37 7.33 12.94
N TYR A 49 32.71 7.15 11.78
CA TYR A 49 32.70 8.13 10.71
C TYR A 49 32.24 9.50 11.23
N LEU A 50 31.09 9.54 11.91
CA LEU A 50 30.56 10.78 12.48
C LEU A 50 31.53 11.44 13.47
N LYS A 51 32.26 10.66 14.28
CA LYS A 51 33.25 11.19 15.24
C LYS A 51 34.54 11.66 14.60
N ASN A 52 34.96 11.02 13.52
CA ASN A 52 36.21 11.30 12.85
C ASN A 52 36.12 12.50 11.87
N HIS A 53 34.92 12.86 11.44
CA HIS A 53 34.64 13.91 10.48
C HIS A 53 34.06 15.15 11.17
N SER A 54 34.91 16.14 11.42
CA SER A 54 34.57 17.34 12.21
C SER A 54 33.45 18.19 11.60
N GLU A 55 33.21 18.09 10.30
CA GLU A 55 32.14 18.76 9.57
C GLU A 55 30.74 18.27 10.00
N PHE A 56 30.62 17.14 10.72
CA PHE A 56 29.39 16.60 11.25
C PHE A 56 29.31 16.69 12.79
N SER A 57 30.14 17.50 13.44
CA SER A 57 30.21 17.54 14.90
C SER A 57 28.89 17.94 15.56
N GLU A 58 28.10 18.84 14.95
CA GLU A 58 26.76 19.19 15.44
C GLU A 58 25.81 17.99 15.34
N PHE A 59 25.80 17.27 14.21
CA PHE A 59 24.97 16.07 14.03
C PHE A 59 25.41 14.94 14.97
N THR A 60 26.71 14.78 15.16
CA THR A 60 27.29 13.82 16.10
C THR A 60 26.75 14.07 17.52
N ALA A 61 26.77 15.31 17.98
CA ALA A 61 26.23 15.68 19.29
C ALA A 61 24.72 15.42 19.39
N ILE A 62 23.95 15.64 18.32
CA ILE A 62 22.52 15.30 18.23
C ILE A 62 22.30 13.78 18.38
N VAL A 63 23.07 12.97 17.66
CA VAL A 63 22.96 11.50 17.69
C VAL A 63 23.39 10.94 19.05
N GLU A 64 24.42 11.55 19.69
CA GLU A 64 24.83 11.20 21.06
C GLU A 64 23.73 11.50 22.07
N ARG A 65 23.12 12.69 21.99
CA ARG A 65 22.06 13.11 22.89
C ARG A 65 20.77 12.30 22.69
N ALA A 66 20.54 11.81 21.45
CA ALA A 66 19.47 10.90 21.11
C ALA A 66 19.73 9.44 21.52
N GLU A 67 20.86 9.14 22.16
CA GLU A 67 21.30 7.80 22.57
C GLU A 67 21.34 6.78 21.40
N MET A 68 21.66 7.24 20.17
CA MET A 68 21.65 6.40 18.97
C MET A 68 23.04 5.95 18.51
N MET A 69 24.11 6.35 19.19
CA MET A 69 25.48 5.97 18.83
C MET A 69 25.72 4.46 18.88
N ASP A 70 25.13 3.77 19.86
CA ASP A 70 25.24 2.30 19.99
C ASP A 70 24.59 1.59 18.81
N LEU A 71 23.48 2.11 18.30
CA LEU A 71 22.83 1.61 17.10
C LEU A 71 23.73 1.75 15.88
N LEU A 72 24.41 2.89 15.73
CA LEU A 72 25.28 3.18 14.60
C LEU A 72 26.67 2.51 14.70
N SER A 73 27.00 1.95 15.86
CA SER A 73 28.21 1.10 16.06
C SER A 73 27.90 -0.38 15.92
N ALA A 74 26.62 -0.75 15.84
CA ALA A 74 26.20 -2.13 15.64
C ALA A 74 26.17 -2.49 14.12
N TYR A 75 26.26 -3.80 13.85
CA TYR A 75 26.04 -4.31 12.50
C TYR A 75 24.63 -3.91 11.99
N GLY A 76 24.59 -3.47 10.75
CA GLY A 76 23.33 -3.03 10.15
C GLY A 76 23.50 -2.71 8.65
N HIS A 77 22.41 -2.25 8.04
CA HIS A 77 22.37 -1.72 6.69
C HIS A 77 21.60 -0.39 6.75
N TYR A 78 22.33 0.70 6.94
CA TYR A 78 21.73 2.00 7.14
C TYR A 78 22.12 2.97 6.03
N THR A 79 21.26 3.95 5.79
CA THR A 79 21.64 5.19 5.12
C THR A 79 21.52 6.32 6.14
N CYS A 80 22.61 7.07 6.30
CA CYS A 80 22.64 8.25 7.13
C CYS A 80 22.71 9.50 6.25
N PHE A 81 21.67 10.30 6.24
CA PHE A 81 21.66 11.61 5.60
C PHE A 81 22.24 12.62 6.59
N ALA A 82 23.57 12.75 6.62
CA ALA A 82 24.30 13.51 7.62
C ALA A 82 24.32 15.02 7.29
N PRO A 83 23.62 15.89 8.04
CA PRO A 83 23.69 17.33 7.83
C PRO A 83 25.06 17.86 8.30
N THR A 84 25.64 18.76 7.52
CA THR A 84 26.88 19.42 7.89
C THR A 84 26.66 20.46 9.00
N ASN A 85 27.73 20.91 9.64
CA ASN A 85 27.65 21.99 10.63
C ASN A 85 27.03 23.27 10.02
N GLU A 86 27.33 23.57 8.77
CA GLU A 86 26.69 24.68 8.05
C GLU A 86 25.17 24.50 7.88
N ALA A 87 24.73 23.27 7.68
CA ALA A 87 23.29 22.96 7.65
C ALA A 87 22.64 23.26 9.02
N PHE A 88 23.33 22.95 10.11
CA PHE A 88 22.85 23.28 11.46
C PHE A 88 22.88 24.77 11.76
N GLU A 89 23.87 25.51 11.30
CA GLU A 89 23.87 26.98 11.42
C GLU A 89 22.62 27.59 10.79
N ARG A 90 22.25 27.15 9.56
CA ARG A 90 21.02 27.59 8.89
C ARG A 90 19.76 27.16 9.63
N TYR A 91 19.74 25.94 10.15
CA TYR A 91 18.64 25.40 10.93
C TYR A 91 18.40 26.22 12.22
N TYR A 92 19.49 26.54 12.95
CA TYR A 92 19.41 27.34 14.16
C TYR A 92 18.91 28.76 13.87
N GLN A 93 19.43 29.40 12.83
CA GLN A 93 18.94 30.70 12.38
C GLN A 93 17.45 30.69 12.02
N LYS A 94 17.02 29.71 11.26
CA LYS A 94 15.60 29.53 10.87
C LYS A 94 14.69 29.36 12.08
N ARG A 95 15.15 28.65 13.10
CA ARG A 95 14.38 28.41 14.34
C ARG A 95 14.52 29.53 15.39
N GLY A 96 15.42 30.47 15.19
CA GLY A 96 15.69 31.51 16.17
C GLY A 96 16.34 31.02 17.44
N ILE A 97 17.08 29.90 17.37
CA ILE A 97 17.88 29.29 18.46
C ILE A 97 19.36 29.46 18.17
N ARG A 98 20.22 29.22 19.16
CA ARG A 98 21.65 29.51 19.04
C ARG A 98 22.54 28.28 18.87
N SER A 99 22.14 27.17 19.46
CA SER A 99 22.92 25.93 19.46
C SER A 99 22.04 24.72 19.83
N ILE A 100 22.63 23.55 19.84
CA ILE A 100 22.02 22.31 20.32
C ILE A 100 21.50 22.41 21.77
N ASP A 101 22.09 23.29 22.60
CA ASP A 101 21.67 23.45 23.98
C ASP A 101 20.24 24.02 24.12
N ASP A 102 19.78 24.72 23.10
CA ASP A 102 18.42 25.26 23.04
C ASP A 102 17.38 24.22 22.56
N LEU A 103 17.82 23.01 22.11
CA LEU A 103 16.97 21.91 21.73
C LEU A 103 16.61 21.03 22.94
N THR A 104 15.44 20.43 22.92
CA THR A 104 15.07 19.38 23.89
C THR A 104 15.62 18.01 23.46
N ASP A 105 15.68 17.03 24.38
CA ASP A 105 16.08 15.66 24.06
C ASP A 105 15.12 15.04 23.03
N ALA A 106 13.84 15.38 23.07
CA ALA A 106 12.85 14.95 22.09
C ALA A 106 13.09 15.57 20.68
N ASP A 107 13.57 16.82 20.62
CA ASP A 107 13.98 17.42 19.33
C ASP A 107 15.21 16.68 18.78
N CYS A 108 16.20 16.39 19.60
CA CYS A 108 17.39 15.64 19.21
C CYS A 108 17.05 14.23 18.71
N ASP A 109 16.20 13.48 19.45
CA ASP A 109 15.73 12.16 19.03
C ASP A 109 14.98 12.24 17.68
N THR A 110 14.11 13.23 17.53
CA THR A 110 13.37 13.45 16.27
C THR A 110 14.32 13.74 15.10
N ILE A 111 15.31 14.64 15.29
CA ILE A 111 16.29 14.99 14.26
C ILE A 111 17.11 13.75 13.91
N ALA A 112 17.71 13.06 14.88
CA ALA A 112 18.53 11.88 14.64
C ALA A 112 17.77 10.81 13.85
N ARG A 113 16.56 10.46 14.28
CA ARG A 113 15.71 9.46 13.61
C ARG A 113 15.25 9.89 12.24
N THR A 114 15.06 11.18 12.00
CA THR A 114 14.65 11.69 10.68
C THR A 114 15.74 11.48 9.63
N HIS A 115 17.00 11.52 10.04
CA HIS A 115 18.16 11.40 9.14
C HIS A 115 18.65 9.97 8.93
N LEU A 116 18.03 8.97 9.56
CA LEU A 116 18.46 7.58 9.49
C LEU A 116 17.38 6.70 8.84
N VAL A 117 17.81 5.91 7.86
CA VAL A 117 16.94 4.93 7.18
C VAL A 117 17.54 3.54 7.36
N GLY A 118 16.70 2.56 7.73
CA GLY A 118 17.09 1.16 7.95
C GLY A 118 17.26 0.36 6.65
N ASN A 119 17.78 0.98 5.60
CA ASN A 119 18.14 0.35 4.34
C ASN A 119 19.28 1.13 3.70
N MET A 120 20.07 0.49 2.86
CA MET A 120 21.15 1.15 2.10
C MET A 120 20.60 1.71 0.81
N TYR A 121 20.88 3.00 0.56
CA TYR A 121 20.55 3.70 -0.67
C TYR A 121 21.76 4.44 -1.19
N ALA A 122 22.34 3.96 -2.28
CA ALA A 122 23.23 4.77 -3.10
C ALA A 122 22.42 5.78 -3.91
N THR A 123 23.00 6.91 -4.30
CA THR A 123 22.31 7.95 -5.10
C THR A 123 21.76 7.39 -6.41
N SER A 124 22.46 6.43 -7.02
CA SER A 124 22.00 5.72 -8.23
C SER A 124 20.76 4.85 -8.05
N GLU A 125 20.39 4.51 -6.81
CA GLU A 125 19.23 3.69 -6.46
C GLU A 125 18.03 4.55 -6.01
N MET A 126 18.26 5.83 -5.75
CA MET A 126 17.23 6.78 -5.35
C MET A 126 16.48 7.29 -6.58
N ASN A 127 15.32 6.71 -6.84
CA ASN A 127 14.45 7.18 -7.92
C ASN A 127 13.57 8.35 -7.44
N ASP A 128 13.14 9.19 -8.39
CA ASP A 128 12.16 10.24 -8.11
C ASP A 128 10.89 9.69 -7.46
N GLY A 129 10.49 10.26 -6.35
CA GLY A 129 9.33 9.88 -5.56
C GLY A 129 9.65 9.81 -4.08
N VAL A 130 9.18 8.80 -3.37
CA VAL A 130 9.53 8.55 -1.97
C VAL A 130 10.39 7.31 -1.86
N LEU A 131 11.34 7.31 -0.93
CA LEU A 131 12.10 6.12 -0.60
C LEU A 131 11.13 5.01 -0.14
N THR A 132 11.41 3.78 -0.53
CA THR A 132 10.55 2.64 -0.19
C THR A 132 10.58 2.28 1.29
N THR A 133 11.63 2.69 2.01
CA THR A 133 11.77 2.50 3.45
C THR A 133 11.61 3.83 4.17
N ALA A 134 10.73 3.90 5.15
CA ALA A 134 10.59 5.05 6.02
C ALA A 134 11.85 5.26 6.87
N ASN A 135 12.14 6.50 7.24
CA ASN A 135 13.20 6.79 8.19
C ASN A 135 12.84 6.26 9.60
N MET A 136 13.78 6.31 10.53
CA MET A 136 13.56 5.79 11.89
C MET A 136 12.55 6.62 12.70
N ASN A 137 12.18 7.81 12.20
CA ASN A 137 11.05 8.59 12.71
C ASN A 137 9.72 8.22 12.03
N ARG A 138 9.69 7.11 11.27
CA ARG A 138 8.53 6.57 10.55
C ARG A 138 7.91 7.53 9.54
N ARG A 139 8.75 8.36 8.93
CA ARG A 139 8.36 9.31 7.89
C ARG A 139 9.08 8.96 6.59
N TYR A 140 8.39 9.07 5.49
CA TYR A 140 8.98 8.81 4.18
C TYR A 140 9.74 10.04 3.68
N ILE A 141 10.95 9.81 3.17
CA ILE A 141 11.77 10.85 2.55
C ILE A 141 11.41 10.90 1.06
N GLU A 142 11.01 12.07 0.60
CA GLU A 142 10.77 12.33 -0.82
C GLU A 142 12.08 12.65 -1.53
N VAL A 143 12.24 12.04 -2.70
CA VAL A 143 13.42 12.17 -3.56
C VAL A 143 13.03 12.84 -4.86
N SER A 144 13.84 13.78 -5.31
CA SER A 144 13.76 14.36 -6.66
C SER A 144 15.17 14.68 -7.18
N HIS A 145 15.35 14.64 -8.51
CA HIS A 145 16.61 14.98 -9.16
C HIS A 145 16.50 16.36 -9.80
N ASP A 146 17.48 17.20 -9.55
CA ASP A 146 17.57 18.54 -10.14
C ASP A 146 19.07 18.95 -10.19
N LEU A 147 19.33 20.16 -10.67
CA LEU A 147 20.68 20.73 -10.67
C LEU A 147 20.85 21.60 -9.42
N ASP A 148 22.04 21.51 -8.81
CA ASP A 148 22.45 22.44 -7.76
C ASP A 148 22.87 23.82 -8.36
N SER A 149 23.30 24.75 -7.50
CA SER A 149 23.77 26.08 -7.93
C SER A 149 25.00 26.03 -8.87
N ASP A 150 25.76 24.96 -8.82
CA ASP A 150 26.96 24.74 -9.61
C ASP A 150 26.70 23.88 -10.86
N SER A 151 25.43 23.61 -11.15
CA SER A 151 24.95 22.80 -12.29
C SER A 151 25.33 21.31 -12.20
N ASN A 152 25.61 20.77 -11.02
CA ASN A 152 25.75 19.34 -10.83
C ASN A 152 24.36 18.69 -10.69
N ALA A 153 24.20 17.51 -11.24
CA ALA A 153 23.00 16.72 -11.02
C ALA A 153 23.03 16.12 -9.60
N VAL A 154 22.13 16.55 -8.74
CA VAL A 154 22.07 16.16 -7.33
C VAL A 154 20.70 15.61 -6.96
N VAL A 155 20.68 14.80 -5.90
CA VAL A 155 19.47 14.23 -5.31
C VAL A 155 18.95 15.18 -4.24
N PHE A 156 17.75 15.73 -4.45
CA PHE A 156 17.03 16.50 -3.44
C PHE A 156 16.19 15.58 -2.53
N LEU A 157 16.21 15.91 -1.24
CA LEU A 157 15.47 15.22 -0.19
C LEU A 157 14.47 16.17 0.46
N ASN A 158 13.24 15.74 0.58
CA ASN A 158 12.15 16.57 1.12
C ASN A 158 12.15 18.00 0.55
N ARG A 159 12.65 18.15 -0.68
CA ARG A 159 12.65 19.41 -1.48
C ARG A 159 13.54 20.52 -0.97
N SER A 160 14.04 20.43 0.26
CA SER A 160 14.81 21.48 0.92
C SER A 160 16.28 21.17 1.02
N ALA A 161 16.64 19.93 1.26
CA ALA A 161 18.02 19.47 1.32
C ALA A 161 18.42 18.80 0.01
N HIS A 162 19.69 18.81 -0.32
CA HIS A 162 20.22 17.92 -1.35
C HIS A 162 21.50 17.24 -0.86
N ILE A 163 21.77 16.07 -1.43
CA ILE A 163 22.99 15.33 -1.16
C ILE A 163 24.16 16.10 -1.76
N ILE A 164 25.22 16.29 -0.99
CA ILE A 164 26.42 17.02 -1.43
C ILE A 164 27.18 16.18 -2.44
N PHE A 165 27.20 16.62 -3.69
CA PHE A 165 27.73 15.87 -4.83
C PHE A 165 29.16 15.34 -4.62
N THR A 166 30.02 16.12 -3.99
CA THR A 166 31.46 15.77 -3.76
C THR A 166 31.64 14.79 -2.60
N MET A 167 30.60 14.50 -1.81
CA MET A 167 30.69 13.68 -0.59
C MET A 167 29.64 12.55 -0.60
N GLN A 168 28.93 12.36 -1.72
CA GLN A 168 27.87 11.35 -1.81
C GLN A 168 28.42 9.93 -1.84
N ASP A 169 27.58 8.97 -1.44
CA ASP A 169 27.84 7.53 -1.53
C ASP A 169 29.08 7.04 -0.77
N ASP A 170 29.43 7.70 0.33
CA ASP A 170 30.58 7.29 1.14
C ASP A 170 30.20 6.05 1.97
N SER A 171 30.90 4.94 1.72
CA SER A 171 30.57 3.62 2.24
C SER A 171 31.26 3.36 3.58
N VAL A 172 30.50 2.96 4.57
CA VAL A 172 30.96 2.49 5.87
C VAL A 172 30.56 1.03 6.09
N GLU A 173 31.16 0.34 7.07
CA GLU A 173 30.91 -1.10 7.29
C GLU A 173 29.43 -1.46 7.51
N ASN A 174 28.66 -0.58 8.11
CA ASN A 174 27.24 -0.82 8.39
C ASN A 174 26.29 0.08 7.58
N GLY A 175 26.75 0.68 6.46
CA GLY A 175 25.85 1.47 5.64
C GLY A 175 26.50 2.43 4.66
N ILE A 176 25.74 3.46 4.30
CA ILE A 176 26.15 4.54 3.39
C ILE A 176 25.94 5.89 4.08
N MET A 177 26.94 6.73 4.03
CA MET A 177 26.86 8.14 4.43
C MET A 177 26.46 8.98 3.23
N GLN A 178 25.44 9.80 3.40
CA GLN A 178 24.94 10.76 2.42
C GLN A 178 24.92 12.16 3.05
N PRO A 179 26.03 12.88 2.99
CA PRO A 179 26.07 14.25 3.52
C PRO A 179 25.08 15.16 2.82
N VAL A 180 24.35 15.97 3.61
CA VAL A 180 23.27 16.82 3.12
C VAL A 180 23.47 18.29 3.50
N THR A 181 22.95 19.16 2.64
CA THR A 181 23.10 20.63 2.79
C THR A 181 22.17 21.23 3.83
N GLU A 182 21.08 20.59 4.19
CA GLU A 182 20.11 21.12 5.15
C GLU A 182 19.68 20.01 6.13
N VAL A 183 19.26 20.41 7.32
CA VAL A 183 18.62 19.51 8.29
C VAL A 183 17.26 19.10 7.74
N LEU A 184 17.03 17.78 7.62
CA LEU A 184 15.73 17.24 7.21
C LEU A 184 14.72 17.49 8.32
N GLU A 185 13.67 18.23 7.99
CA GLU A 185 12.58 18.51 8.91
C GLU A 185 11.36 17.65 8.56
N SER A 186 10.76 17.02 9.56
CA SER A 186 9.44 16.41 9.48
C SER A 186 8.44 17.26 10.25
N SER A 187 7.28 17.49 9.69
CA SER A 187 6.25 18.23 10.40
C SER A 187 5.63 17.39 11.51
N ASN A 188 5.70 17.85 12.76
CA ASN A 188 4.96 17.29 13.89
C ASN A 188 3.58 17.94 14.07
N ARG A 189 3.19 18.80 13.14
CA ARG A 189 1.90 19.48 13.13
C ARG A 189 0.82 18.59 12.51
N MET A 190 -0.40 18.74 13.01
CA MET A 190 -1.56 18.06 12.42
C MET A 190 -1.91 18.66 11.06
N LEU A 191 -2.59 17.89 10.22
CA LEU A 191 -2.94 18.32 8.86
C LEU A 191 -3.66 19.67 8.81
N PRO A 192 -4.64 20.00 9.68
CA PRO A 192 -5.26 21.33 9.69
C PRO A 192 -4.27 22.47 9.96
N ASP A 193 -3.28 22.24 10.85
CA ASP A 193 -2.31 23.28 11.18
C ASP A 193 -1.29 23.52 10.06
N VAL A 194 -0.94 22.46 9.33
CA VAL A 194 -0.11 22.56 8.14
C VAL A 194 -0.88 23.33 7.04
N MET A 195 -2.13 22.97 6.77
CA MET A 195 -2.96 23.66 5.79
C MET A 195 -3.19 25.13 6.15
N ARG A 196 -3.46 25.44 7.43
CA ARG A 196 -3.64 26.82 7.92
C ARG A 196 -2.46 27.73 7.62
N SER A 197 -1.26 27.18 7.65
CA SER A 197 -0.03 27.96 7.43
C SER A 197 0.26 28.27 5.97
N ASN A 198 -0.52 27.72 5.04
CA ASN A 198 -0.32 27.92 3.62
C ASN A 198 -1.35 28.92 3.06
N PRO A 199 -0.95 30.18 2.76
CA PRO A 199 -1.86 31.19 2.26
C PRO A 199 -2.40 30.92 0.85
N ARG A 200 -1.81 29.99 0.09
CA ARG A 200 -2.24 29.66 -1.29
C ARG A 200 -3.53 28.84 -1.34
N ILE A 201 -3.94 28.27 -0.21
CA ILE A 201 -5.14 27.45 -0.05
C ILE A 201 -6.09 28.03 1.00
N SER A 202 -6.00 29.34 1.23
CA SER A 202 -6.72 30.01 2.31
C SER A 202 -8.23 29.87 2.18
N LEU A 203 -8.74 29.87 0.97
CA LEU A 203 -10.16 29.75 0.68
C LEU A 203 -10.69 28.33 0.97
N PHE A 204 -9.96 27.31 0.51
CA PHE A 204 -10.31 25.93 0.83
C PHE A 204 -10.23 25.66 2.34
N PHE A 205 -9.19 26.17 2.99
CA PHE A 205 -9.05 26.02 4.45
C PHE A 205 -10.19 26.73 5.20
N SER A 206 -10.61 27.92 4.73
CA SER A 206 -11.78 28.62 5.29
C SER A 206 -13.07 27.80 5.14
N ALA A 207 -13.26 27.13 3.99
CA ALA A 207 -14.38 26.23 3.79
C ALA A 207 -14.31 25.00 4.72
N LEU A 208 -13.12 24.42 4.90
CA LEU A 208 -12.89 23.30 5.83
C LEU A 208 -13.27 23.68 7.28
N VAL A 209 -12.94 24.89 7.72
CA VAL A 209 -13.30 25.40 9.05
C VAL A 209 -14.81 25.68 9.13
N ALA A 210 -15.37 26.37 8.14
CA ALA A 210 -16.79 26.76 8.14
C ALA A 210 -17.73 25.56 8.13
N THR A 211 -17.32 24.45 7.50
CA THR A 211 -18.08 23.19 7.47
C THR A 211 -17.91 22.34 8.72
N GLY A 212 -17.02 22.72 9.66
CA GLY A 212 -16.73 21.96 10.87
C GLY A 212 -15.97 20.64 10.63
N LEU A 213 -15.60 20.34 9.38
CA LEU A 213 -14.86 19.14 9.02
C LEU A 213 -13.43 19.15 9.59
N VAL A 214 -12.89 20.34 9.84
CA VAL A 214 -11.54 20.54 10.38
C VAL A 214 -11.32 19.76 11.67
N ASP A 215 -12.31 19.67 12.57
CA ASP A 215 -12.20 18.99 13.86
C ASP A 215 -11.98 17.49 13.70
N SER A 216 -12.55 16.88 12.65
CA SER A 216 -12.36 15.47 12.35
C SER A 216 -10.92 15.13 11.95
N LEU A 217 -10.17 16.10 11.42
CA LEU A 217 -8.80 15.93 10.96
C LEU A 217 -7.74 16.05 12.07
N TYR A 218 -8.14 16.28 13.33
CA TYR A 218 -7.20 16.32 14.46
C TYR A 218 -6.95 14.94 15.10
N LYS A 219 -7.54 13.88 14.57
CA LYS A 219 -7.24 12.52 15.04
C LYS A 219 -5.87 12.09 14.51
N TYR A 220 -5.09 11.44 15.39
CA TYR A 220 -3.79 10.89 14.99
C TYR A 220 -3.63 9.44 15.36
N ARG A 221 -3.86 9.05 16.61
CA ARG A 221 -3.57 7.71 17.11
C ARG A 221 -4.62 7.26 18.12
N ASP A 222 -4.84 5.95 18.17
CA ASP A 222 -5.61 5.31 19.25
C ASP A 222 -4.65 4.94 20.39
N ASP A 223 -4.62 5.76 21.43
CA ASP A 223 -3.73 5.56 22.57
C ASP A 223 -4.14 4.36 23.45
N ASN A 224 -5.32 3.78 23.24
CA ASN A 224 -5.77 2.57 23.92
C ASN A 224 -5.27 1.29 23.24
N TYR A 225 -4.76 1.39 22.02
CA TYR A 225 -4.22 0.25 21.30
C TYR A 225 -2.78 -0.03 21.72
N ASN A 226 -2.51 -1.29 22.12
CA ASN A 226 -1.18 -1.74 22.49
C ASN A 226 -0.89 -3.10 21.83
N ALA A 227 0.04 -3.13 20.89
CA ALA A 227 0.40 -4.33 20.15
C ALA A 227 0.89 -5.48 21.05
N LYS A 228 1.47 -5.16 22.23
CA LYS A 228 1.99 -6.16 23.18
C LYS A 228 0.89 -7.01 23.83
N ASP A 229 -0.37 -6.55 23.77
CA ASP A 229 -1.51 -7.32 24.29
C ASP A 229 -1.91 -8.46 23.34
N TYR A 230 -1.33 -8.49 22.14
CA TYR A 230 -1.66 -9.42 21.10
C TYR A 230 -0.46 -10.32 20.76
N PRO A 231 -0.53 -11.63 21.08
CA PRO A 231 0.57 -12.55 20.83
C PRO A 231 0.76 -12.80 19.32
N ARG A 232 1.97 -13.19 18.94
CA ARG A 232 2.24 -13.66 17.58
C ARG A 232 1.37 -14.87 17.26
N TYR A 233 0.80 -14.90 16.07
CA TYR A 233 0.01 -16.01 15.57
C TYR A 233 0.83 -16.83 14.56
N LYS A 234 1.07 -18.11 14.91
CA LYS A 234 1.74 -19.07 14.03
C LYS A 234 0.70 -19.88 13.28
N TYR A 235 0.83 -19.93 11.98
CA TYR A 235 -0.08 -20.66 11.10
C TYR A 235 0.66 -21.39 9.99
N THR A 236 -0.02 -22.29 9.30
CA THR A 236 0.51 -22.95 8.10
C THR A 236 -0.37 -22.50 6.94
N SER A 237 0.22 -21.76 6.00
CA SER A 237 -0.41 -21.48 4.72
C SER A 237 -0.28 -22.70 3.81
N HIS A 238 -0.89 -22.64 2.63
CA HIS A 238 -0.74 -23.68 1.62
C HIS A 238 0.74 -23.89 1.18
N VAL A 239 1.60 -22.92 1.45
CA VAL A 239 3.01 -22.96 1.02
C VAL A 239 3.96 -23.25 2.16
N ASN A 240 3.79 -22.60 3.32
CA ASN A 240 4.81 -22.58 4.37
C ASN A 240 4.22 -22.43 5.79
N LYS A 241 5.07 -22.68 6.79
CA LYS A 241 4.81 -22.24 8.17
C LYS A 241 5.15 -20.76 8.27
N GLU A 242 4.21 -19.99 8.74
CA GLU A 242 4.30 -18.54 8.78
C GLU A 242 3.89 -17.99 10.15
N THR A 243 4.27 -16.75 10.41
CA THR A 243 3.89 -16.04 11.62
C THR A 243 3.31 -14.69 11.24
N ALA A 244 2.20 -14.31 11.84
CA ALA A 244 1.64 -12.98 11.75
C ALA A 244 1.69 -12.27 13.10
N THR A 245 1.89 -10.95 13.09
CA THR A 245 1.91 -10.09 14.26
C THR A 245 0.79 -9.06 14.17
N ALA A 246 0.30 -8.60 15.30
CA ALA A 246 -0.54 -7.41 15.30
C ALA A 246 0.28 -6.19 14.86
N PRO A 247 -0.31 -5.19 14.19
CA PRO A 247 0.36 -3.95 13.85
C PRO A 247 0.90 -3.24 15.11
N ASP A 248 2.03 -2.56 14.99
CA ASP A 248 2.67 -1.91 16.16
C ASP A 248 1.84 -0.75 16.72
N GLU A 249 1.07 -0.06 15.86
CA GLU A 249 0.26 1.10 16.21
C GLU A 249 -1.08 1.08 15.47
N LYS A 250 -2.05 1.84 15.99
CA LYS A 250 -3.29 2.15 15.28
C LYS A 250 -3.40 3.66 15.11
N LYS A 251 -3.01 4.12 13.92
CA LYS A 251 -3.07 5.54 13.52
C LYS A 251 -4.32 5.83 12.72
N TYR A 252 -4.72 7.09 12.76
CA TYR A 252 -5.69 7.70 11.87
C TYR A 252 -4.95 8.63 10.92
N GLY A 253 -5.32 8.62 9.67
CA GLY A 253 -4.67 9.42 8.64
C GLY A 253 -5.63 10.05 7.68
N PHE A 254 -5.20 11.14 7.05
CA PHE A 254 -6.03 11.90 6.11
C PHE A 254 -5.20 12.34 4.91
N THR A 255 -5.85 12.38 3.76
CA THR A 255 -5.27 12.97 2.55
C THR A 255 -6.27 13.92 1.94
N ALA A 256 -5.87 15.18 1.74
CA ALA A 256 -6.70 16.18 1.12
C ALA A 256 -6.18 16.55 -0.28
N PHE A 257 -7.09 16.72 -1.23
CA PHE A 257 -6.82 17.19 -2.58
C PHE A 257 -7.34 18.62 -2.69
N VAL A 258 -6.45 19.60 -2.81
CA VAL A 258 -6.79 21.00 -2.55
C VAL A 258 -6.50 21.86 -3.77
N PRO A 259 -7.54 22.48 -4.37
CA PRO A 259 -7.33 23.53 -5.37
C PRO A 259 -6.75 24.77 -4.69
N THR A 260 -5.77 25.42 -5.32
CA THR A 260 -5.24 26.68 -4.82
C THR A 260 -6.23 27.82 -5.06
N ASP A 261 -6.11 28.91 -4.30
CA ASP A 261 -6.93 30.11 -4.49
C ASP A 261 -6.77 30.67 -5.92
N SER A 262 -5.58 30.50 -6.51
CA SER A 262 -5.32 30.85 -7.92
C SER A 262 -6.10 29.98 -8.89
N VAL A 263 -6.19 28.67 -8.67
CA VAL A 263 -6.98 27.75 -9.50
C VAL A 263 -8.45 28.12 -9.42
N LEU A 264 -8.97 28.33 -8.21
CA LEU A 264 -10.37 28.72 -7.99
C LEU A 264 -10.71 30.02 -8.67
N ASN A 265 -9.83 31.04 -8.58
CA ASN A 265 -10.05 32.33 -9.25
C ASN A 265 -9.93 32.23 -10.77
N THR A 266 -8.91 31.53 -11.28
CA THR A 266 -8.64 31.49 -12.72
C THR A 266 -9.72 30.73 -13.49
N LEU A 267 -10.15 29.58 -12.95
CA LEU A 267 -11.12 28.73 -13.64
C LEU A 267 -12.58 29.16 -13.40
N TYR A 268 -12.88 29.71 -12.22
CA TYR A 268 -14.27 29.94 -11.80
C TYR A 268 -14.56 31.35 -11.34
N GLY A 269 -13.56 32.24 -11.24
CA GLY A 269 -13.72 33.58 -10.68
C GLY A 269 -14.03 33.60 -9.18
N ILE A 270 -13.74 32.52 -8.47
CA ILE A 270 -14.04 32.36 -7.04
C ILE A 270 -12.93 32.98 -6.22
N THR A 271 -13.28 33.98 -5.39
CA THR A 271 -12.35 34.71 -4.54
C THR A 271 -12.77 34.79 -3.07
N ASN A 272 -13.94 34.27 -2.73
CA ASN A 272 -14.44 34.24 -1.36
C ASN A 272 -15.32 33.00 -1.10
N LEU A 273 -15.62 32.77 0.18
CA LEU A 273 -16.32 31.57 0.64
C LEU A 273 -17.76 31.48 0.10
N GLU A 274 -18.46 32.64 -0.04
CA GLU A 274 -19.83 32.65 -0.56
C GLU A 274 -19.86 32.18 -2.02
N GLN A 275 -18.92 32.66 -2.85
CA GLN A 275 -18.80 32.20 -4.24
C GLN A 275 -18.46 30.72 -4.33
N LEU A 276 -17.62 30.21 -3.43
CA LEU A 276 -17.31 28.76 -3.37
C LEU A 276 -18.56 27.98 -2.97
N TYR A 277 -19.34 28.45 -2.01
CA TYR A 277 -20.63 27.88 -1.65
C TYR A 277 -21.60 27.86 -2.83
N GLN A 278 -21.73 28.98 -3.58
CA GLN A 278 -22.57 29.01 -4.78
C GLN A 278 -22.14 27.99 -5.83
N LYS A 279 -20.83 27.82 -6.01
CA LYS A 279 -20.29 26.77 -6.91
C LYS A 279 -20.62 25.38 -6.42
N ALA A 280 -20.54 25.14 -5.14
CA ALA A 280 -20.96 23.86 -4.54
C ALA A 280 -22.47 23.61 -4.74
N CYS A 281 -23.32 24.63 -4.61
CA CYS A 281 -24.76 24.53 -4.90
C CYS A 281 -25.01 24.14 -6.36
N GLU A 282 -24.36 24.78 -7.33
CA GLU A 282 -24.51 24.44 -8.76
C GLU A 282 -24.24 22.92 -9.01
N ILE A 283 -23.26 22.35 -8.31
CA ILE A 283 -22.86 20.95 -8.49
C ILE A 283 -23.84 20.01 -7.76
N TYR A 284 -24.10 20.28 -6.49
CA TYR A 284 -24.79 19.32 -5.62
C TYR A 284 -26.31 19.41 -5.66
N ASP A 285 -26.88 20.52 -6.15
CA ASP A 285 -28.32 20.61 -6.40
C ASP A 285 -28.75 19.73 -7.59
N ALA A 286 -27.86 19.56 -8.57
CA ALA A 286 -28.08 18.61 -9.64
C ALA A 286 -27.92 17.15 -9.17
N THR A 287 -26.94 16.89 -8.31
CA THR A 287 -26.64 15.52 -7.84
C THR A 287 -27.61 15.02 -6.77
N TYR A 288 -28.08 15.94 -5.90
CA TYR A 288 -29.00 15.67 -4.77
C TYR A 288 -30.19 16.65 -4.77
N PRO A 289 -31.05 16.60 -5.79
CA PRO A 289 -32.12 17.57 -5.95
C PRO A 289 -33.14 17.57 -4.79
N GLU A 290 -33.24 16.46 -4.04
CA GLU A 290 -34.08 16.32 -2.86
C GLU A 290 -33.66 17.23 -1.70
N ASP A 291 -32.39 17.59 -1.62
CA ASP A 291 -31.86 18.44 -0.57
C ASP A 291 -31.82 19.94 -0.95
N ALA A 292 -31.98 20.30 -2.22
CA ALA A 292 -31.87 21.68 -2.72
C ALA A 292 -32.86 22.67 -2.09
N SER A 293 -33.98 22.16 -1.57
CA SER A 293 -35.01 22.97 -0.88
C SER A 293 -35.03 22.73 0.65
N SER A 294 -34.09 22.00 1.20
CA SER A 294 -34.01 21.70 2.62
C SER A 294 -33.32 22.81 3.42
N GLU A 295 -33.59 22.92 4.73
CA GLU A 295 -32.88 23.84 5.62
C GLU A 295 -31.36 23.57 5.66
N ALA A 296 -30.96 22.34 5.39
CA ALA A 296 -29.54 21.97 5.28
C ALA A 296 -28.80 22.72 4.18
N HIS A 297 -29.51 23.13 3.12
CA HIS A 297 -28.96 23.87 1.99
C HIS A 297 -28.60 25.34 2.32
N ASP A 298 -29.14 25.90 3.40
CA ASP A 298 -28.89 27.31 3.73
C ASP A 298 -27.40 27.58 4.03
N TYR A 299 -26.90 28.74 3.61
CA TYR A 299 -25.56 29.22 3.93
C TYR A 299 -25.29 29.35 5.44
N ALA A 300 -26.35 29.51 6.24
CA ALA A 300 -26.26 29.49 7.71
C ALA A 300 -25.97 28.11 8.30
N ASN A 301 -26.17 27.05 7.53
CA ASN A 301 -26.10 25.64 7.99
C ASN A 301 -24.94 24.85 7.35
N LEU A 302 -23.77 25.49 7.16
CA LEU A 302 -22.60 24.89 6.50
C LEU A 302 -22.08 23.62 7.19
N THR A 303 -22.40 23.42 8.46
CA THR A 303 -22.00 22.22 9.23
C THR A 303 -22.93 21.02 9.02
N ASP A 304 -24.12 21.20 8.42
CA ASP A 304 -24.97 20.07 8.05
C ASP A 304 -24.27 19.24 6.96
N ARG A 305 -24.26 17.91 7.13
CA ARG A 305 -23.60 16.99 6.19
C ARG A 305 -24.24 16.97 4.79
N ARG A 306 -25.47 17.43 4.66
CA ARG A 306 -26.20 17.56 3.39
C ARG A 306 -25.96 18.91 2.72
N ASN A 307 -25.34 19.86 3.44
CA ASN A 307 -25.04 21.17 2.87
C ASN A 307 -24.10 21.02 1.67
N PRO A 308 -24.35 21.70 0.54
CA PRO A 308 -23.51 21.61 -0.66
C PRO A 308 -22.03 21.87 -0.41
N LEU A 309 -21.68 22.89 0.40
CA LEU A 309 -20.27 23.18 0.72
C LEU A 309 -19.65 22.10 1.60
N ASN A 310 -20.42 21.53 2.54
CA ASN A 310 -19.95 20.41 3.35
C ASN A 310 -19.64 19.19 2.48
N ARG A 311 -20.53 18.83 1.56
CA ARG A 311 -20.33 17.76 0.57
C ARG A 311 -19.12 18.04 -0.31
N PHE A 312 -18.95 19.27 -0.78
CA PHE A 312 -17.81 19.68 -1.58
C PHE A 312 -16.50 19.44 -0.84
N VAL A 313 -16.35 19.97 0.36
CA VAL A 313 -15.13 19.81 1.15
C VAL A 313 -14.90 18.35 1.53
N ALA A 314 -15.94 17.63 1.95
CA ALA A 314 -15.83 16.23 2.35
C ALA A 314 -15.38 15.31 1.21
N TYR A 315 -15.81 15.57 -0.03
CA TYR A 315 -15.37 14.80 -1.18
C TYR A 315 -13.88 15.01 -1.53
N HIS A 316 -13.30 16.15 -1.16
CA HIS A 316 -11.86 16.41 -1.37
C HIS A 316 -10.94 15.68 -0.37
N ILE A 317 -11.48 14.92 0.57
CA ILE A 317 -10.72 14.35 1.68
C ILE A 317 -10.92 12.82 1.74
N LEU A 318 -9.83 12.10 1.87
CA LEU A 318 -9.82 10.66 2.18
C LEU A 318 -9.49 10.46 3.67
N GLU A 319 -10.18 9.53 4.34
CA GLU A 319 -9.88 9.10 5.71
C GLU A 319 -8.72 8.08 5.73
N ARG A 320 -7.65 8.38 4.98
CA ARG A 320 -6.41 7.60 4.96
C ARG A 320 -5.21 8.49 4.63
N ASP A 321 -4.04 8.15 5.16
CA ASP A 321 -2.79 8.78 4.76
C ASP A 321 -2.19 8.06 3.56
N VAL A 322 -2.33 8.65 2.38
CA VAL A 322 -1.63 8.23 1.16
C VAL A 322 -0.21 8.77 1.25
N LYS A 323 0.74 7.91 1.57
CA LYS A 323 2.13 8.27 1.97
C LYS A 323 2.91 9.15 0.99
N GLY A 324 2.48 9.27 -0.23
CA GLY A 324 3.11 10.14 -1.22
C GLY A 324 2.39 10.10 -2.56
N TRP A 325 2.76 10.98 -3.45
CA TRP A 325 2.18 11.06 -4.79
C TRP A 325 2.27 9.72 -5.57
N ASN A 326 3.34 8.98 -5.37
CA ASN A 326 3.51 7.67 -6.01
C ASN A 326 2.53 6.61 -5.48
N TYR A 327 2.06 6.76 -4.25
CA TYR A 327 1.13 5.82 -3.60
C TYR A 327 -0.34 6.10 -3.90
N LEU A 328 -0.66 7.12 -4.71
CA LEU A 328 -2.04 7.40 -5.16
C LEU A 328 -2.62 6.30 -6.05
N THR A 329 -1.76 5.51 -6.65
CA THR A 329 -2.13 4.33 -7.43
C THR A 329 -1.19 3.19 -7.03
N PRO A 330 -1.57 1.93 -7.31
CA PRO A 330 -0.73 0.80 -6.94
C PRO A 330 0.72 0.99 -7.35
N LEU A 331 1.62 0.79 -6.40
CA LEU A 331 3.05 0.73 -6.66
C LEU A 331 3.40 -0.66 -7.15
N ASN A 332 3.94 -0.69 -8.33
CA ASN A 332 4.65 -1.85 -8.81
C ASN A 332 6.12 -1.74 -8.41
N ASP A 333 6.42 -2.00 -7.15
CA ASP A 333 7.77 -1.96 -6.60
C ASP A 333 8.66 -3.15 -7.00
N ILE A 334 8.05 -4.17 -7.61
CA ILE A 334 8.77 -5.29 -8.21
C ILE A 334 9.19 -5.03 -9.65
N GLY A 335 9.01 -3.81 -10.15
CA GLY A 335 9.47 -3.41 -11.48
C GLY A 335 8.65 -3.97 -12.64
N ILE A 336 7.51 -4.59 -12.38
CA ILE A 336 6.64 -5.13 -13.42
C ILE A 336 5.73 -4.01 -13.94
N ILE A 337 6.03 -3.52 -15.11
CA ILE A 337 5.18 -2.55 -15.80
C ILE A 337 4.24 -3.33 -16.70
N THR A 338 2.96 -3.39 -16.31
CA THR A 338 1.94 -3.85 -17.24
C THR A 338 1.71 -2.74 -18.26
N THR A 339 2.15 -2.95 -19.48
CA THR A 339 2.02 -1.96 -20.57
C THR A 339 0.60 -1.90 -21.14
N LEU A 340 -0.31 -2.74 -20.67
CA LEU A 340 -1.61 -2.94 -21.29
C LEU A 340 -2.73 -2.10 -20.65
N MET A 341 -2.59 -1.70 -19.39
CA MET A 341 -3.61 -0.92 -18.67
C MET A 341 -2.98 0.14 -17.80
N ASN A 342 -3.70 1.25 -17.59
CA ASN A 342 -3.32 2.21 -16.59
C ASN A 342 -3.65 1.64 -15.20
N PRO A 343 -2.74 1.74 -14.22
CA PRO A 343 -3.06 1.41 -12.84
C PRO A 343 -4.17 2.31 -12.31
N VAL A 344 -5.18 1.70 -11.72
CA VAL A 344 -6.36 2.36 -11.14
C VAL A 344 -6.53 1.90 -9.72
N ASP A 345 -6.85 2.84 -8.83
CA ASP A 345 -7.29 2.53 -7.48
C ASP A 345 -8.51 3.37 -7.10
N TRP A 346 -9.26 2.89 -6.12
CA TRP A 346 -10.50 3.51 -5.67
C TRP A 346 -10.47 3.69 -4.16
N TYR A 347 -10.83 4.87 -3.70
CA TYR A 347 -10.89 5.16 -2.28
C TYR A 347 -12.23 5.78 -1.90
N GLU A 348 -12.80 5.29 -0.80
CA GLU A 348 -13.97 5.95 -0.19
C GLU A 348 -13.54 7.30 0.38
N THR A 349 -14.34 8.33 0.14
CA THR A 349 -14.06 9.70 0.58
C THR A 349 -14.69 9.99 1.96
N MET A 350 -14.41 11.16 2.53
CA MET A 350 -15.09 11.62 3.74
C MET A 350 -16.56 12.01 3.50
N LEU A 351 -16.97 12.25 2.26
CA LEU A 351 -18.37 12.32 1.87
C LEU A 351 -18.93 10.90 1.89
N PRO A 352 -19.87 10.56 2.79
CA PRO A 352 -20.38 9.21 2.91
C PRO A 352 -20.91 8.65 1.59
N HIS A 353 -20.70 7.36 1.37
CA HIS A 353 -21.19 6.59 0.23
C HIS A 353 -20.67 7.09 -1.13
N THR A 354 -19.50 7.70 -1.18
CA THR A 354 -18.87 8.13 -2.43
C THR A 354 -17.46 7.60 -2.59
N MET A 355 -17.10 7.31 -3.83
CA MET A 355 -15.79 6.83 -4.22
C MET A 355 -15.04 7.90 -5.02
N MET A 356 -13.72 7.87 -4.92
CA MET A 356 -12.82 8.67 -5.74
C MET A 356 -11.88 7.73 -6.50
N LYS A 357 -11.90 7.83 -7.82
CA LYS A 357 -11.06 7.04 -8.72
C LYS A 357 -9.73 7.72 -8.95
N PHE A 358 -8.65 7.00 -8.75
CA PHE A 358 -7.29 7.43 -9.10
C PHE A 358 -6.77 6.62 -10.27
N GLU A 359 -6.17 7.28 -11.23
CA GLU A 359 -5.60 6.62 -12.40
C GLU A 359 -4.23 7.22 -12.75
N ARG A 360 -3.26 6.33 -12.95
CA ARG A 360 -1.94 6.70 -13.47
C ARG A 360 -1.90 6.51 -14.98
N LEU A 361 -1.62 7.58 -15.73
CA LEU A 361 -1.34 7.46 -17.14
C LEU A 361 0.00 6.77 -17.36
N THR A 362 -0.03 5.65 -18.06
CA THR A 362 1.17 4.99 -18.55
C THR A 362 1.43 5.50 -19.97
N VAL A 363 2.38 6.40 -20.11
CA VAL A 363 2.80 6.81 -21.45
C VAL A 363 3.56 5.65 -22.06
N ARG A 364 3.00 5.04 -23.11
CA ARG A 364 3.74 4.07 -23.92
C ARG A 364 4.91 4.80 -24.57
N LYS A 365 6.13 4.54 -24.12
CA LYS A 365 7.32 4.90 -24.89
C LYS A 365 7.81 3.69 -25.66
N PHE A 366 7.95 3.88 -26.94
CA PHE A 366 8.82 3.02 -27.75
C PHE A 366 10.23 3.11 -27.18
N ALA A 367 10.78 1.96 -26.81
CA ALA A 367 12.15 1.76 -26.33
C ALA A 367 12.60 2.52 -25.05
N GLY A 368 12.47 1.87 -23.92
CA GLY A 368 13.50 1.94 -22.86
C GLY A 368 13.50 3.15 -21.90
N THR A 369 12.48 4.00 -21.89
CA THR A 369 12.40 5.07 -20.88
C THR A 369 11.13 4.97 -20.04
N SER A 370 11.31 4.73 -18.74
CA SER A 370 10.27 4.86 -17.72
C SER A 370 9.84 6.31 -17.64
N THR A 371 8.60 6.61 -18.01
CA THR A 371 7.97 7.88 -17.61
C THR A 371 7.06 7.60 -16.45
N VAL A 372 7.33 8.23 -15.33
CA VAL A 372 6.41 8.31 -14.20
C VAL A 372 5.18 9.05 -14.71
N GLY A 373 4.09 8.32 -14.99
CA GLY A 373 2.88 8.88 -15.59
C GLY A 373 2.17 9.83 -14.64
N GLN A 374 1.44 10.77 -15.19
CA GLN A 374 0.61 11.70 -14.43
C GLN A 374 -0.50 10.93 -13.67
N ARG A 375 -0.95 11.45 -12.52
CA ARG A 375 -2.07 10.92 -11.74
C ARG A 375 -3.26 11.83 -11.89
N TYR A 376 -4.40 11.21 -12.15
CA TYR A 376 -5.67 11.89 -12.31
C TYR A 376 -6.70 11.36 -11.32
N ILE A 377 -7.54 12.26 -10.86
CA ILE A 377 -8.75 11.95 -10.11
C ILE A 377 -9.92 11.97 -11.08
N ASN A 378 -10.79 10.96 -11.01
CA ASN A 378 -12.04 10.82 -11.78
C ASN A 378 -11.80 10.99 -13.29
N ARG A 379 -10.70 10.42 -13.77
CA ARG A 379 -10.33 10.53 -15.19
C ARG A 379 -11.31 9.77 -16.07
N ARG A 380 -11.66 10.40 -17.19
CA ARG A 380 -12.45 9.83 -18.28
C ARG A 380 -11.98 10.37 -19.63
N TYR A 381 -12.52 9.82 -20.70
CA TYR A 381 -12.38 10.40 -22.03
C TYR A 381 -13.69 11.11 -22.43
N ASP A 382 -13.59 12.17 -23.21
CA ASP A 382 -14.72 12.72 -23.94
C ASP A 382 -14.90 12.01 -25.30
N ASP A 383 -15.89 12.48 -26.09
CA ASP A 383 -16.20 11.89 -27.41
C ASP A 383 -15.05 12.08 -28.42
N ASP A 384 -14.17 13.04 -28.20
CA ASP A 384 -12.98 13.32 -29.01
C ASP A 384 -11.71 12.61 -28.47
N TYR A 385 -11.88 11.69 -27.51
CA TYR A 385 -10.79 10.97 -26.82
C TYR A 385 -9.82 11.88 -26.07
N GLN A 386 -10.25 13.10 -25.71
CA GLN A 386 -9.46 13.94 -24.83
C GLN A 386 -9.56 13.46 -23.38
N ILE A 387 -8.46 13.63 -22.65
CA ILE A 387 -8.41 13.25 -21.24
C ILE A 387 -9.08 14.34 -20.41
N LEU A 388 -10.15 13.96 -19.73
CA LEU A 388 -10.83 14.78 -18.74
C LEU A 388 -10.56 14.19 -17.35
N GLY A 389 -10.63 15.04 -16.32
CA GLY A 389 -10.35 14.66 -14.93
C GLY A 389 -9.36 15.62 -14.31
N THR A 390 -9.28 15.62 -12.99
CA THR A 390 -8.44 16.53 -12.23
C THR A 390 -7.06 15.93 -11.99
N GLN A 391 -6.03 16.63 -12.44
CA GLN A 391 -4.64 16.16 -12.24
C GLN A 391 -4.17 16.47 -10.83
N VAL A 392 -3.62 15.46 -10.15
CA VAL A 392 -2.91 15.66 -8.90
C VAL A 392 -1.50 16.15 -9.20
N GLN A 393 -1.20 17.36 -8.76
CA GLN A 393 0.09 17.98 -9.04
C GLN A 393 1.19 17.31 -8.23
N ARG A 394 2.25 16.93 -8.92
CA ARG A 394 3.48 16.49 -8.29
C ARG A 394 4.27 17.65 -7.68
N SER A 395 3.85 18.89 -7.96
CA SER A 395 4.62 20.07 -7.62
C SER A 395 4.87 20.15 -6.12
N ILE A 396 6.08 20.36 -5.90
CA ILE A 396 6.79 20.43 -4.67
C ILE A 396 6.97 21.90 -4.35
N GLU A 397 6.26 22.37 -3.35
CA GLU A 397 6.50 23.70 -2.84
C GLU A 397 7.67 23.71 -1.88
N LYS A 398 8.68 24.52 -2.18
CA LYS A 398 9.80 24.72 -1.24
C LYS A 398 9.40 25.55 -0.01
N GLU A 399 8.34 26.36 -0.14
CA GLU A 399 7.95 27.34 0.87
C GLU A 399 6.99 26.80 1.92
N TYR A 400 6.07 25.91 1.52
CA TYR A 400 5.04 25.38 2.42
C TYR A 400 5.06 23.85 2.40
N THR A 401 5.24 23.24 3.57
CA THR A 401 5.17 21.79 3.68
C THR A 401 3.74 21.29 3.42
N GLN A 402 3.63 20.18 2.73
CA GLN A 402 2.38 19.47 2.51
C GLN A 402 2.24 18.23 3.40
N ASP A 403 3.30 17.90 4.11
CA ASP A 403 3.40 16.75 5.00
C ASP A 403 3.04 17.13 6.43
N ALA A 404 2.19 16.34 7.06
CA ALA A 404 1.73 16.50 8.42
C ALA A 404 1.91 15.20 9.22
N LEU A 405 1.78 15.27 10.55
CA LEU A 405 1.91 14.11 11.43
C LEU A 405 0.88 13.02 11.11
N ASN A 406 -0.33 13.41 10.74
CA ASN A 406 -1.46 12.52 10.49
C ASN A 406 -1.97 12.58 9.04
N GLY A 407 -1.08 12.85 8.09
CA GLY A 407 -1.44 12.83 6.68
C GLY A 407 -0.80 13.93 5.86
N ARG A 408 -1.42 14.27 4.75
CA ARG A 408 -0.90 15.26 3.81
C ARG A 408 -1.99 15.86 2.94
N TYR A 409 -1.64 16.91 2.18
CA TYR A 409 -2.49 17.38 1.10
C TYR A 409 -1.71 17.47 -0.21
N PHE A 410 -2.43 17.34 -1.31
CA PHE A 410 -1.90 17.52 -2.66
C PHE A 410 -2.62 18.68 -3.34
N TYR A 411 -1.89 19.46 -4.10
CA TYR A 411 -2.51 20.42 -5.00
C TYR A 411 -3.13 19.70 -6.19
N ILE A 412 -4.23 20.22 -6.64
CA ILE A 412 -4.92 19.79 -7.85
C ILE A 412 -5.14 20.97 -8.79
N ASP A 413 -5.22 20.67 -10.10
CA ASP A 413 -5.33 21.69 -11.16
C ASP A 413 -6.77 22.11 -11.46
N ASP A 414 -7.74 21.46 -10.82
CA ASP A 414 -9.16 21.75 -10.91
C ASP A 414 -9.86 21.33 -9.60
N ILE A 415 -11.14 21.62 -9.43
CA ILE A 415 -11.94 21.07 -8.33
C ILE A 415 -12.28 19.60 -8.57
N VAL A 416 -12.53 18.86 -7.51
CA VAL A 416 -13.12 17.52 -7.56
C VAL A 416 -14.49 17.53 -6.88
N ALA A 417 -15.43 16.78 -7.41
CA ALA A 417 -16.77 16.70 -6.84
C ALA A 417 -17.44 15.37 -7.20
N PHE A 418 -18.29 14.88 -6.33
CA PHE A 418 -19.24 13.83 -6.65
C PHE A 418 -20.44 14.44 -7.39
N SER A 419 -20.18 14.81 -8.63
CA SER A 419 -21.16 15.39 -9.52
C SER A 419 -21.97 14.31 -10.24
N GLU A 420 -23.04 14.67 -10.94
CA GLU A 420 -23.76 13.76 -11.84
C GLU A 420 -22.79 13.08 -12.82
N THR A 421 -21.85 13.84 -13.41
CA THR A 421 -20.86 13.27 -14.31
C THR A 421 -19.95 12.23 -13.64
N THR A 422 -19.51 12.50 -12.41
CA THR A 422 -18.71 11.54 -11.64
C THR A 422 -19.53 10.28 -11.37
N ARG A 423 -20.73 10.44 -10.88
CA ARG A 423 -21.65 9.34 -10.57
C ARG A 423 -22.00 8.51 -11.81
N ASP A 424 -22.33 9.16 -12.94
CA ASP A 424 -22.89 8.51 -14.11
C ASP A 424 -21.84 7.87 -15.02
N ILE A 425 -20.66 8.50 -15.13
CA ILE A 425 -19.65 8.12 -16.11
C ILE A 425 -18.44 7.46 -15.41
N VAL A 426 -17.99 8.01 -14.28
CA VAL A 426 -16.77 7.52 -13.64
C VAL A 426 -17.08 6.31 -12.76
N ASP A 427 -18.09 6.42 -11.90
CA ASP A 427 -18.38 5.43 -10.88
C ASP A 427 -19.36 4.34 -11.34
N ASN A 428 -20.23 4.65 -12.34
CA ASN A 428 -21.16 3.67 -12.91
C ASN A 428 -20.46 2.71 -13.87
N CYS A 429 -19.46 2.04 -13.38
CA CYS A 429 -18.63 1.10 -14.13
C CYS A 429 -18.31 -0.13 -13.29
N ARG A 430 -17.45 -1.00 -13.79
CA ARG A 430 -16.83 -2.05 -12.97
C ARG A 430 -15.83 -1.39 -12.01
N ILE A 431 -16.17 -1.36 -10.73
CA ILE A 431 -15.27 -0.91 -9.66
C ILE A 431 -14.45 -2.13 -9.23
N ARG A 432 -13.16 -2.12 -9.53
CA ARG A 432 -12.21 -3.15 -9.11
C ARG A 432 -11.22 -2.54 -8.14
N MET A 433 -11.05 -3.18 -7.00
CA MET A 433 -10.18 -2.73 -5.92
C MET A 433 -9.38 -3.91 -5.40
N ASP A 434 -8.10 -3.70 -5.16
CA ASP A 434 -7.36 -4.59 -4.29
C ASP A 434 -8.07 -4.71 -2.95
N PHE A 435 -8.12 -5.93 -2.37
CA PHE A 435 -8.88 -6.12 -1.13
C PHE A 435 -8.29 -5.33 0.04
N SER A 436 -6.97 -5.15 0.06
CA SER A 436 -6.27 -4.33 1.06
C SER A 436 -6.63 -2.84 0.98
N THR A 437 -7.09 -2.36 -0.17
CA THR A 437 -7.52 -0.95 -0.37
C THR A 437 -8.81 -0.62 0.37
N ILE A 438 -9.67 -1.60 0.61
CA ILE A 438 -10.96 -1.39 1.30
C ILE A 438 -10.74 -0.83 2.72
N PHE A 439 -9.63 -1.21 3.35
CA PHE A 439 -9.34 -0.86 4.74
C PHE A 439 -8.34 0.30 4.81
N PRO A 440 -8.78 1.53 5.16
CA PRO A 440 -7.90 2.70 5.21
C PRO A 440 -6.75 2.56 6.21
N GLU A 441 -6.91 1.73 7.25
CA GLU A 441 -5.90 1.47 8.26
C GLU A 441 -4.64 0.83 7.68
N LEU A 442 -4.76 0.00 6.62
CA LEU A 442 -3.61 -0.68 6.04
C LEU A 442 -2.63 0.31 5.39
N MET A 443 -3.13 1.32 4.70
CA MET A 443 -2.30 2.36 4.10
C MET A 443 -1.78 3.34 5.16
N THR A 444 -2.66 3.76 6.07
CA THR A 444 -2.31 4.71 7.13
C THR A 444 -1.23 4.20 8.08
N ASN A 445 -1.23 2.89 8.36
CA ASN A 445 -0.30 2.27 9.30
C ASN A 445 0.87 1.54 8.60
N ASP A 446 1.17 1.89 7.34
CA ASP A 446 2.31 1.34 6.58
C ASP A 446 2.28 -0.19 6.43
N ILE A 447 1.08 -0.78 6.32
CA ILE A 447 0.90 -2.22 6.19
C ILE A 447 0.82 -2.61 4.71
N ARG A 448 -0.03 -1.90 3.94
CA ARG A 448 -0.19 -2.16 2.52
C ARG A 448 1.13 -2.00 1.78
N GLN A 449 1.50 -2.99 0.98
CA GLN A 449 2.74 -3.07 0.21
C GLN A 449 4.04 -3.06 1.04
N ASN A 450 3.94 -3.10 2.36
CA ASN A 450 5.08 -3.17 3.27
C ASN A 450 5.29 -4.60 3.79
N GLY A 451 5.17 -5.57 2.91
CA GLY A 451 5.51 -6.96 3.17
C GLY A 451 6.87 -7.32 2.57
N ASN A 452 7.45 -8.42 2.99
CA ASN A 452 8.65 -8.94 2.35
C ASN A 452 8.29 -9.83 1.16
N PRO A 453 8.70 -9.50 -0.07
CA PRO A 453 8.59 -10.43 -1.18
C PRO A 453 9.53 -11.64 -1.04
N LYS A 454 10.50 -11.59 -0.14
CA LYS A 454 11.34 -12.74 0.22
C LYS A 454 10.95 -13.20 1.60
N TYR A 455 10.27 -14.33 1.67
CA TYR A 455 9.88 -14.97 2.91
C TYR A 455 11.08 -15.12 3.84
N GLN A 456 10.95 -14.61 5.06
CA GLN A 456 11.84 -14.95 6.15
C GLN A 456 10.98 -15.25 7.37
N ASP A 457 11.09 -16.46 7.87
CA ASP A 457 10.44 -16.82 9.11
C ASP A 457 11.14 -16.07 10.25
N PRO A 458 10.45 -15.16 10.95
CA PRO A 458 11.04 -14.44 12.08
C PRO A 458 11.46 -15.36 13.24
N ASP A 459 11.01 -16.62 13.25
CA ASP A 459 11.51 -17.62 14.20
C ASP A 459 12.91 -18.14 13.81
N TYR A 460 13.36 -17.93 12.56
CA TYR A 460 14.70 -18.30 12.09
C TYR A 460 15.66 -17.12 11.97
N ASP A 461 15.13 -15.92 11.85
CA ASP A 461 15.97 -14.73 11.74
C ASP A 461 15.32 -13.55 12.48
N GLU A 462 15.72 -13.33 13.71
CA GLU A 462 15.28 -12.20 14.52
C GLU A 462 15.69 -10.85 13.90
N THR A 463 16.62 -10.85 12.95
CA THR A 463 17.11 -9.68 12.23
C THR A 463 16.42 -9.47 10.90
N ALA A 464 15.44 -10.31 10.52
CA ALA A 464 14.72 -10.18 9.27
C ALA A 464 14.10 -8.78 9.14
N LYS A 465 14.74 -7.94 8.37
CA LYS A 465 14.41 -6.52 8.13
C LYS A 465 13.24 -6.32 7.17
N TYR A 466 12.62 -7.39 6.77
CA TYR A 466 11.69 -7.42 5.67
C TYR A 466 10.29 -7.74 6.18
N GLY A 467 9.36 -7.06 5.63
CA GLY A 467 7.96 -6.99 5.91
C GLY A 467 7.33 -8.15 6.67
N ARG A 468 6.39 -7.80 7.50
CA ARG A 468 5.67 -8.71 8.37
C ARG A 468 4.37 -9.11 7.71
N ASN A 469 3.91 -10.35 7.97
CA ASN A 469 2.50 -10.66 7.86
C ASN A 469 1.79 -10.08 9.09
N TYR A 470 0.64 -9.44 8.86
CA TYR A 470 -0.11 -8.79 9.94
C TYR A 470 -1.45 -9.49 10.11
N TYR A 471 -1.85 -9.75 11.35
CA TYR A 471 -3.25 -10.06 11.65
C TYR A 471 -3.89 -8.89 12.38
N PHE A 472 -5.19 -8.75 12.23
CA PHE A 472 -5.92 -7.61 12.76
C PHE A 472 -6.76 -8.03 13.96
N PRO A 473 -6.41 -7.56 15.18
CA PRO A 473 -7.25 -7.74 16.35
C PRO A 473 -8.63 -7.12 16.17
N ASP A 474 -9.61 -7.63 16.90
CA ASP A 474 -10.96 -7.07 16.86
C ASP A 474 -10.96 -5.57 17.20
N GLY A 475 -11.66 -4.79 16.40
CA GLY A 475 -11.70 -3.33 16.52
C GLY A 475 -10.50 -2.59 15.92
N TYR A 476 -9.49 -3.28 15.37
CA TYR A 476 -8.40 -2.60 14.65
C TYR A 476 -8.88 -1.99 13.32
N LEU A 477 -9.55 -2.79 12.51
CA LEU A 477 -10.13 -2.33 11.24
C LEU A 477 -11.55 -1.76 11.46
N LYS A 478 -11.81 -0.59 10.86
CA LYS A 478 -13.14 0.05 10.90
C LYS A 478 -14.16 -0.82 10.16
N ASN A 479 -15.34 -1.00 10.74
CA ASN A 479 -16.45 -1.76 10.13
C ASN A 479 -16.12 -3.23 9.81
N VAL A 480 -15.20 -3.84 10.56
CA VAL A 480 -14.86 -5.26 10.45
C VAL A 480 -15.13 -5.96 11.78
N LYS A 481 -15.75 -7.11 11.72
CA LYS A 481 -15.86 -8.08 12.81
C LYS A 481 -15.34 -9.41 12.31
N CYS A 482 -14.38 -10.01 13.01
CA CYS A 482 -13.78 -11.27 12.60
C CYS A 482 -13.62 -12.22 13.79
N ALA A 483 -14.28 -13.38 13.73
CA ALA A 483 -13.85 -14.53 14.51
C ALA A 483 -12.86 -15.33 13.65
N GLY A 484 -11.82 -15.89 14.24
CA GLY A 484 -10.68 -16.46 13.54
C GLY A 484 -9.59 -15.42 13.32
N TYR A 485 -8.76 -15.62 12.32
CA TYR A 485 -7.66 -14.70 12.01
C TYR A 485 -7.82 -14.13 10.61
N PHE A 486 -7.80 -12.81 10.53
CA PHE A 486 -7.78 -12.06 9.29
C PHE A 486 -6.38 -11.51 9.10
N ILE A 487 -5.68 -11.95 8.06
CA ILE A 487 -4.23 -11.78 7.89
C ILE A 487 -3.95 -11.09 6.57
N TYR A 488 -3.17 -10.00 6.63
CA TYR A 488 -2.52 -9.40 5.46
C TYR A 488 -1.21 -10.14 5.19
N ARG A 489 -1.02 -10.56 3.95
CA ARG A 489 0.21 -11.16 3.45
C ARG A 489 0.69 -10.42 2.23
N ARG A 490 2.00 -10.32 2.13
CA ARG A 490 2.66 -10.06 0.85
C ARG A 490 3.40 -11.32 0.46
N PRO A 491 2.86 -12.09 -0.50
CA PRO A 491 3.44 -13.37 -0.85
C PRO A 491 4.83 -13.24 -1.44
N HIS A 492 5.54 -14.32 -1.31
CA HIS A 492 6.89 -14.53 -1.77
C HIS A 492 6.98 -14.79 -3.30
N ASP A 493 8.12 -15.20 -3.81
CA ASP A 493 8.61 -15.36 -5.18
C ASP A 493 7.62 -15.86 -6.27
N TYR A 494 6.50 -16.47 -5.89
CA TYR A 494 5.45 -16.93 -6.78
C TYR A 494 4.11 -16.55 -6.20
N TYR A 495 3.46 -15.55 -6.75
CA TYR A 495 2.11 -15.24 -6.34
C TYR A 495 1.24 -14.83 -7.51
N ASP A 496 0.00 -15.27 -7.44
CA ASP A 496 -1.06 -14.99 -8.37
C ASP A 496 -2.02 -13.97 -7.74
N CYS A 497 -1.45 -12.92 -7.10
CA CYS A 497 -2.20 -11.91 -6.35
C CYS A 497 -2.27 -10.62 -7.14
N TYR A 498 -3.43 -9.98 -7.11
CA TYR A 498 -3.62 -8.67 -7.69
C TYR A 498 -2.78 -7.65 -6.91
N GLU A 499 -1.97 -6.87 -7.61
CA GLU A 499 -1.09 -5.85 -7.03
C GLU A 499 -0.03 -6.35 -6.02
N GLY A 500 0.11 -7.67 -5.87
CA GLY A 500 1.22 -8.28 -5.15
C GLY A 500 1.02 -8.45 -3.64
N ASP A 501 -0.20 -8.32 -3.14
CA ASP A 501 -0.56 -8.67 -1.77
C ASP A 501 -1.87 -9.45 -1.71
N GLU A 502 -2.24 -9.94 -0.55
CA GLU A 502 -3.46 -10.70 -0.34
C GLU A 502 -3.95 -10.62 1.11
N MET A 503 -5.25 -10.78 1.28
CA MET A 503 -5.88 -10.91 2.59
C MET A 503 -6.40 -12.33 2.77
N ASN A 504 -6.05 -12.98 3.87
CA ASN A 504 -6.43 -14.37 4.12
C ASN A 504 -7.16 -14.54 5.44
N LEU A 505 -8.14 -15.42 5.43
CA LEU A 505 -8.83 -15.88 6.64
C LEU A 505 -8.34 -17.27 7.02
N PHE A 506 -8.05 -17.48 8.28
CA PHE A 506 -7.60 -18.76 8.80
C PHE A 506 -8.43 -19.23 9.99
N GLY A 507 -8.49 -20.54 10.16
CA GLY A 507 -9.21 -21.19 11.27
C GLY A 507 -10.72 -21.25 11.04
N ASN A 508 -11.50 -21.25 12.12
CA ASN A 508 -12.96 -21.19 12.05
C ASN A 508 -13.40 -19.74 11.83
N TYR A 509 -13.08 -19.20 10.67
CA TYR A 509 -13.36 -17.81 10.39
C TYR A 509 -14.84 -17.52 10.20
N ASP A 510 -15.25 -16.36 10.68
CA ASP A 510 -16.54 -15.72 10.44
C ASP A 510 -16.30 -14.22 10.41
N ILE A 511 -16.10 -13.67 9.21
CA ILE A 511 -15.81 -12.26 9.01
C ILE A 511 -17.02 -11.54 8.44
N THR A 512 -17.29 -10.35 8.97
CA THR A 512 -18.23 -9.39 8.39
C THR A 512 -17.49 -8.08 8.18
N PHE A 513 -17.56 -7.51 6.99
CA PHE A 513 -16.96 -6.22 6.66
C PHE A 513 -17.87 -5.40 5.75
N LYS A 514 -17.75 -4.07 5.86
CA LYS A 514 -18.40 -3.15 4.95
C LYS A 514 -17.77 -3.24 3.57
N ILE A 515 -18.57 -3.34 2.52
CA ILE A 515 -18.09 -3.24 1.14
C ILE A 515 -18.15 -1.79 0.65
N PRO A 516 -17.37 -1.43 -0.38
CA PRO A 516 -17.41 -0.11 -0.98
C PRO A 516 -18.82 0.26 -1.47
N PRO A 517 -19.20 1.55 -1.43
CA PRO A 517 -20.51 1.99 -1.90
C PRO A 517 -20.61 1.90 -3.43
N VAL A 518 -21.85 1.90 -3.90
CA VAL A 518 -22.18 1.96 -5.33
C VAL A 518 -22.83 3.31 -5.67
N PRO A 519 -22.69 3.82 -6.91
CA PRO A 519 -23.18 5.14 -7.27
C PRO A 519 -24.72 5.19 -7.47
N TYR A 520 -25.34 4.04 -7.76
CA TYR A 520 -26.76 3.93 -8.08
C TYR A 520 -27.43 2.77 -7.40
N GLU A 521 -28.70 2.96 -7.06
CA GLU A 521 -29.59 1.90 -6.65
C GLU A 521 -29.82 0.92 -7.82
N GLY A 522 -29.69 -0.35 -7.53
CA GLY A 522 -29.95 -1.38 -8.53
C GLY A 522 -29.31 -2.72 -8.23
N GLU A 523 -29.33 -3.57 -9.24
CA GLU A 523 -28.75 -4.91 -9.15
C GLU A 523 -27.27 -4.87 -9.48
N TRP A 524 -26.47 -5.32 -8.53
CA TRP A 524 -25.00 -5.37 -8.62
C TRP A 524 -24.52 -6.80 -8.40
N GLN A 525 -23.49 -7.16 -9.13
CA GLN A 525 -22.77 -8.40 -8.93
C GLN A 525 -21.49 -8.15 -8.14
N VAL A 526 -21.38 -8.81 -7.00
CA VAL A 526 -20.18 -8.78 -6.16
C VAL A 526 -19.31 -9.97 -6.55
N ARG A 527 -18.10 -9.70 -6.99
CA ARG A 527 -17.11 -10.71 -7.42
C ARG A 527 -15.84 -10.59 -6.61
N MET A 528 -15.12 -11.66 -6.53
CA MET A 528 -13.83 -11.74 -5.87
C MET A 528 -12.80 -12.35 -6.81
N GLY A 529 -11.63 -11.75 -6.89
CA GLY A 529 -10.45 -12.37 -7.45
C GLY A 529 -9.97 -13.50 -6.55
N TYR A 530 -9.50 -14.57 -7.14
CA TYR A 530 -9.26 -15.81 -6.41
C TYR A 530 -8.20 -16.65 -7.10
N ALA A 531 -7.18 -17.03 -6.33
CA ALA A 531 -6.23 -18.06 -6.70
C ALA A 531 -6.58 -19.36 -6.00
N GLN A 532 -6.69 -20.43 -6.78
CA GLN A 532 -7.08 -21.72 -6.27
C GLN A 532 -5.90 -22.48 -5.67
N GLU A 533 -6.12 -23.00 -4.46
CA GLU A 533 -5.21 -23.95 -3.80
C GLU A 533 -6.02 -25.05 -3.09
N PRO A 534 -5.50 -26.28 -3.01
CA PRO A 534 -6.25 -27.39 -2.41
C PRO A 534 -6.62 -27.21 -0.92
N THR A 535 -5.93 -26.30 -0.24
CA THR A 535 -6.15 -25.97 1.18
C THR A 535 -7.28 -24.96 1.41
N ARG A 536 -7.77 -24.30 0.34
CA ARG A 536 -8.95 -23.43 0.42
C ARG A 536 -10.14 -24.28 0.84
N GLY A 537 -10.89 -23.80 1.82
CA GLY A 537 -11.99 -24.54 2.42
C GLY A 537 -13.32 -24.33 1.70
N ILE A 538 -14.40 -24.57 2.46
CA ILE A 538 -15.77 -24.30 2.02
C ILE A 538 -16.33 -23.16 2.86
N ALA A 539 -16.90 -22.15 2.22
CA ALA A 539 -17.43 -20.97 2.87
C ALA A 539 -18.84 -20.60 2.42
N GLN A 540 -19.68 -20.20 3.36
CA GLN A 540 -20.97 -19.59 3.07
C GLN A 540 -20.81 -18.07 3.02
N VAL A 541 -21.29 -17.46 1.96
CA VAL A 541 -21.39 -16.01 1.77
C VAL A 541 -22.75 -15.51 2.23
N TYR A 542 -22.75 -14.34 2.87
CA TYR A 542 -23.96 -13.61 3.24
C TYR A 542 -23.81 -12.16 2.79
N PHE A 543 -24.91 -11.59 2.34
CA PHE A 543 -25.01 -10.17 2.03
C PHE A 543 -26.12 -9.57 2.90
N ASP A 544 -25.80 -8.53 3.66
CA ASP A 544 -26.69 -7.90 4.64
C ASP A 544 -27.40 -8.93 5.53
N GLY A 545 -26.63 -9.90 6.01
CA GLY A 545 -27.11 -10.98 6.89
C GLY A 545 -27.90 -12.09 6.20
N LYS A 546 -28.18 -11.99 4.90
CA LYS A 546 -28.92 -13.01 4.13
C LYS A 546 -27.96 -13.94 3.41
N PRO A 547 -28.06 -15.27 3.55
CA PRO A 547 -27.20 -16.21 2.84
C PRO A 547 -27.39 -16.09 1.32
N GLN A 548 -26.29 -16.14 0.60
CA GLN A 548 -26.24 -16.04 -0.85
C GLN A 548 -25.80 -17.39 -1.45
N GLY A 549 -26.62 -17.93 -2.32
CA GLY A 549 -26.34 -19.19 -3.00
C GLY A 549 -26.08 -20.38 -2.06
N ILE A 550 -25.42 -21.39 -2.61
CA ILE A 550 -24.88 -22.54 -1.86
C ILE A 550 -23.46 -22.21 -1.40
N PRO A 551 -22.93 -22.88 -0.36
CA PRO A 551 -21.56 -22.67 0.07
C PRO A 551 -20.57 -22.84 -1.10
N LEU A 552 -19.61 -21.94 -1.18
CA LEU A 552 -18.53 -22.01 -2.16
C LEU A 552 -17.55 -23.11 -1.76
N ASP A 553 -17.39 -24.11 -2.62
CA ASP A 553 -16.38 -25.14 -2.47
C ASP A 553 -15.11 -24.77 -3.23
N MET A 554 -14.16 -24.20 -2.51
CA MET A 554 -12.87 -23.79 -3.08
C MET A 554 -11.80 -24.87 -3.03
N THR A 555 -12.16 -26.10 -2.62
CA THR A 555 -11.27 -27.27 -2.71
C THR A 555 -11.25 -27.85 -4.13
N ILE A 556 -12.20 -27.46 -4.98
CA ILE A 556 -12.26 -27.90 -6.38
C ILE A 556 -11.24 -27.11 -7.19
N ALA A 557 -10.37 -27.83 -7.88
CA ALA A 557 -9.38 -27.20 -8.76
C ALA A 557 -10.04 -26.42 -9.88
N LEU A 558 -9.57 -25.21 -10.16
CA LEU A 558 -10.10 -24.35 -11.23
C LEU A 558 -9.94 -24.96 -12.63
N ASN A 559 -8.95 -25.83 -12.81
CA ASN A 559 -8.77 -26.60 -14.05
C ASN A 559 -9.65 -27.87 -14.12
N ASP A 560 -10.52 -28.10 -13.13
CA ASP A 560 -11.47 -29.20 -13.18
C ASP A 560 -12.47 -29.00 -14.32
N ALA A 561 -12.82 -30.07 -15.02
CA ALA A 561 -13.76 -30.04 -16.14
C ALA A 561 -15.16 -29.53 -15.72
N SER A 562 -15.51 -29.67 -14.42
CA SER A 562 -16.75 -29.11 -13.88
C SER A 562 -16.77 -27.57 -13.92
N ILE A 563 -15.61 -26.93 -13.90
CA ILE A 563 -15.44 -25.47 -13.97
C ILE A 563 -15.13 -25.02 -15.39
N LEU A 564 -14.03 -25.49 -15.97
CA LEU A 564 -13.57 -25.01 -17.27
C LEU A 564 -14.44 -25.48 -18.46
N GLY A 565 -15.00 -26.67 -18.37
CA GLY A 565 -15.59 -27.33 -19.54
C GLY A 565 -14.49 -27.90 -20.47
N SER A 566 -14.92 -28.40 -21.63
CA SER A 566 -14.05 -29.08 -22.59
C SER A 566 -13.36 -28.13 -23.61
N SER A 567 -13.74 -26.86 -23.62
CA SER A 567 -13.33 -25.88 -24.63
C SER A 567 -12.32 -24.82 -24.12
N TRP A 568 -11.81 -25.00 -22.92
CA TRP A 568 -10.86 -24.04 -22.35
C TRP A 568 -9.59 -23.89 -23.18
N VAL A 569 -9.24 -22.66 -23.49
CA VAL A 569 -7.99 -22.27 -24.16
C VAL A 569 -7.23 -21.30 -23.24
N SER A 570 -5.99 -21.62 -22.88
CA SER A 570 -5.16 -20.77 -22.02
C SER A 570 -4.81 -19.43 -22.68
N ASP A 571 -4.54 -19.44 -23.98
CA ASP A 571 -4.29 -18.22 -24.76
C ASP A 571 -5.59 -17.72 -25.41
N TYR A 572 -6.32 -16.88 -24.70
CA TYR A 572 -7.56 -16.28 -25.19
C TYR A 572 -7.33 -15.33 -26.37
N THR A 573 -6.10 -14.82 -26.58
CA THR A 573 -5.80 -13.92 -27.71
C THR A 573 -5.82 -14.64 -29.05
N SER A 574 -5.69 -15.97 -29.03
CA SER A 574 -5.80 -16.83 -30.21
C SER A 574 -7.24 -17.25 -30.54
N MET A 575 -8.19 -16.94 -29.61
CA MET A 575 -9.59 -17.34 -29.81
C MET A 575 -10.32 -16.40 -30.76
N THR A 576 -11.22 -16.97 -31.53
CA THR A 576 -12.20 -16.20 -32.30
C THR A 576 -13.24 -15.58 -31.34
N THR A 577 -13.92 -14.52 -31.75
CA THR A 577 -14.97 -13.88 -30.96
C THR A 577 -16.06 -14.87 -30.51
N THR A 578 -16.41 -15.82 -31.39
CA THR A 578 -17.39 -16.87 -31.08
C THR A 578 -16.88 -17.80 -29.98
N GLN A 579 -15.62 -18.26 -30.06
CA GLN A 579 -15.01 -19.11 -29.05
C GLN A 579 -14.91 -18.40 -27.68
N LEU A 580 -14.54 -17.14 -27.67
CA LEU A 580 -14.51 -16.32 -26.45
C LEU A 580 -15.90 -16.19 -25.83
N SER A 581 -16.94 -15.93 -26.63
CA SER A 581 -18.31 -15.83 -26.17
C SER A 581 -18.81 -17.14 -25.55
N GLU A 582 -18.49 -18.29 -26.19
CA GLU A 582 -18.86 -19.61 -25.65
C GLU A 582 -18.12 -19.96 -24.37
N ASP A 583 -16.83 -19.63 -24.30
CA ASP A 583 -16.03 -19.81 -23.09
C ASP A 583 -16.56 -18.98 -21.93
N GLN A 584 -16.85 -17.69 -22.15
CA GLN A 584 -17.46 -16.83 -21.15
C GLN A 584 -18.82 -17.30 -20.68
N LYS A 585 -19.70 -17.72 -21.61
CA LYS A 585 -21.01 -18.29 -21.23
C LYS A 585 -20.86 -19.53 -20.35
N THR A 586 -19.88 -20.39 -20.68
CA THR A 586 -19.60 -21.60 -19.91
C THR A 586 -19.16 -21.28 -18.48
N LEU A 587 -18.22 -20.36 -18.30
CA LEU A 587 -17.77 -19.92 -16.99
C LEU A 587 -18.86 -19.18 -16.22
N LYS A 588 -19.52 -18.20 -16.87
CA LYS A 588 -20.59 -17.38 -16.26
C LYS A 588 -21.75 -18.22 -15.73
N ASN A 589 -22.17 -19.26 -16.45
CA ASN A 589 -23.21 -20.19 -16.01
C ASN A 589 -22.84 -20.97 -14.74
N LYS A 590 -21.57 -21.02 -14.40
CA LYS A 590 -21.04 -21.68 -13.21
C LYS A 590 -20.60 -20.68 -12.12
N GLY A 591 -20.82 -19.37 -12.32
CA GLY A 591 -20.46 -18.33 -11.39
C GLY A 591 -18.98 -17.89 -11.46
N TYR A 592 -18.30 -18.14 -12.57
CA TYR A 592 -16.89 -17.79 -12.76
C TYR A 592 -16.68 -16.85 -13.94
N TYR A 593 -15.59 -16.11 -13.88
CA TYR A 593 -15.03 -15.34 -14.98
C TYR A 593 -13.51 -15.57 -15.05
N ARG A 594 -12.92 -15.34 -16.21
CA ARG A 594 -11.45 -15.31 -16.30
C ARG A 594 -10.87 -14.27 -15.35
N GLY A 595 -9.62 -14.44 -14.95
CA GLY A 595 -8.91 -13.45 -14.16
C GLY A 595 -8.88 -12.08 -14.84
N ALA A 596 -8.72 -11.04 -14.07
CA ALA A 596 -8.73 -9.66 -14.54
C ALA A 596 -7.65 -9.42 -15.60
N ALA A 597 -8.01 -8.76 -16.72
CA ALA A 597 -7.07 -8.48 -17.79
C ALA A 597 -5.87 -7.62 -17.36
N GLY A 598 -6.05 -6.76 -16.35
CA GLY A 598 -5.00 -5.93 -15.76
C GLY A 598 -4.21 -6.61 -14.63
N GLY A 599 -4.63 -7.80 -14.19
CA GLY A 599 -3.91 -8.57 -13.20
C GLY A 599 -2.74 -9.33 -13.81
N TYR A 600 -1.70 -9.59 -13.04
CA TYR A 600 -0.53 -10.32 -13.48
C TYR A 600 0.02 -11.23 -12.39
N ARG A 601 0.60 -12.32 -12.82
CA ARG A 601 1.35 -13.23 -11.98
C ARG A 601 2.82 -12.84 -12.00
N TYR A 602 3.43 -12.76 -10.84
CA TYR A 602 4.87 -12.60 -10.69
C TYR A 602 5.57 -13.96 -10.50
N ASN A 603 6.69 -14.13 -11.19
CA ASN A 603 7.57 -15.27 -11.01
C ASN A 603 8.95 -14.74 -10.62
N GLY A 604 9.26 -14.79 -9.33
CA GLY A 604 10.40 -14.11 -8.70
C GLY A 604 11.77 -14.76 -8.93
N ALA A 605 11.84 -15.93 -9.54
CA ALA A 605 13.12 -16.62 -9.72
C ALA A 605 14.00 -16.02 -10.82
N GLY A 606 14.20 -14.69 -10.79
CA GLY A 606 15.10 -13.97 -11.69
C GLY A 606 14.54 -13.69 -13.08
N GLY A 607 13.26 -13.89 -13.28
CA GLY A 607 12.58 -13.68 -14.55
C GLY A 607 11.45 -12.65 -14.45
N THR A 608 11.48 -11.68 -15.33
CA THR A 608 10.44 -10.68 -15.55
C THR A 608 9.24 -11.21 -16.34
N THR A 609 8.93 -12.48 -16.25
CA THR A 609 7.79 -13.06 -16.97
C THR A 609 6.49 -12.75 -16.24
N THR A 610 5.87 -11.67 -16.64
CA THR A 610 4.49 -11.36 -16.26
C THR A 610 3.55 -12.17 -17.13
N THR A 611 2.74 -12.99 -16.50
CA THR A 611 1.64 -13.66 -17.18
C THR A 611 0.34 -12.99 -16.76
N VAL A 612 -0.46 -12.60 -17.74
CA VAL A 612 -1.75 -11.96 -17.49
C VAL A 612 -2.72 -12.96 -16.87
N PHE A 613 -3.43 -12.58 -15.82
CA PHE A 613 -4.41 -13.45 -15.14
C PHE A 613 -5.42 -14.09 -16.07
N ALA A 614 -5.90 -13.35 -17.05
CA ALA A 614 -6.87 -13.85 -18.01
C ALA A 614 -6.42 -15.11 -18.77
N THR A 615 -5.10 -15.35 -18.85
CA THR A 615 -4.54 -16.54 -19.54
C THR A 615 -4.27 -17.71 -18.59
N GLN A 616 -4.43 -17.52 -17.28
CA GLN A 616 -4.13 -18.54 -16.27
C GLN A 616 -5.36 -19.34 -15.86
N THR A 617 -5.18 -20.62 -15.60
CA THR A 617 -6.22 -21.48 -15.02
C THR A 617 -6.28 -21.41 -13.48
N GLN A 618 -5.36 -20.68 -12.85
CA GLN A 618 -5.24 -20.59 -11.41
C GLN A 618 -5.83 -19.30 -10.83
N THR A 619 -6.12 -18.31 -11.69
CA THR A 619 -6.59 -17.00 -11.27
C THR A 619 -7.92 -16.67 -11.95
N PHE A 620 -9.02 -16.96 -11.27
CA PHE A 620 -10.37 -16.66 -11.75
C PHE A 620 -11.02 -15.56 -10.90
N ARG A 621 -12.14 -15.07 -11.37
CA ARG A 621 -13.07 -14.29 -10.58
C ARG A 621 -14.28 -15.15 -10.25
N ILE A 622 -14.66 -15.17 -8.98
CA ILE A 622 -15.84 -15.89 -8.48
C ILE A 622 -16.93 -14.87 -8.20
N VAL A 623 -18.14 -15.15 -8.64
CA VAL A 623 -19.34 -14.41 -8.25
C VAL A 623 -19.73 -14.82 -6.83
N LEU A 624 -19.59 -13.90 -5.88
CA LEU A 624 -20.00 -14.11 -4.50
C LEU A 624 -21.52 -14.01 -4.35
N CYS A 625 -22.11 -12.97 -4.96
CA CYS A 625 -23.56 -12.77 -5.01
C CYS A 625 -23.95 -11.78 -6.12
N THR A 626 -25.24 -11.82 -6.48
CA THR A 626 -25.92 -10.80 -7.28
C THR A 626 -27.07 -10.27 -6.44
N VAL A 627 -27.00 -8.98 -6.08
CA VAL A 627 -27.87 -8.40 -5.06
C VAL A 627 -28.30 -6.99 -5.44
N HIS A 628 -29.43 -6.58 -4.85
CA HIS A 628 -29.86 -5.19 -4.93
C HIS A 628 -29.10 -4.36 -3.89
N MET A 629 -28.53 -3.24 -4.31
CA MET A 629 -27.78 -2.31 -3.44
C MET A 629 -28.42 -0.92 -3.52
N ASP A 630 -28.53 -0.28 -2.36
CA ASP A 630 -28.94 1.10 -2.20
C ASP A 630 -27.71 1.98 -1.98
N PRO A 631 -27.46 3.01 -2.81
CA PRO A 631 -26.27 3.86 -2.69
C PRO A 631 -26.22 4.68 -1.40
N ASN A 632 -27.34 4.81 -0.69
CA ASN A 632 -27.45 5.58 0.56
C ASN A 632 -27.31 4.73 1.83
N GLN A 633 -26.95 3.46 1.69
CA GLN A 633 -26.83 2.52 2.80
C GLN A 633 -25.45 1.86 2.81
N ASP A 634 -24.97 1.58 4.01
CA ASP A 634 -23.81 0.69 4.17
C ASP A 634 -24.24 -0.77 3.93
N HIS A 635 -23.54 -1.45 3.05
CA HIS A 635 -23.74 -2.86 2.76
C HIS A 635 -22.60 -3.69 3.34
N PHE A 636 -22.95 -4.88 3.84
CA PHE A 636 -22.01 -5.77 4.51
C PHE A 636 -21.95 -7.14 3.84
N LEU A 637 -20.72 -7.55 3.55
CA LEU A 637 -20.44 -8.93 3.15
C LEU A 637 -19.97 -9.72 4.37
N ARG A 638 -20.51 -10.93 4.56
CA ARG A 638 -20.05 -11.86 5.58
C ARG A 638 -19.63 -13.16 4.93
N ILE A 639 -18.45 -13.64 5.30
CA ILE A 639 -17.90 -14.90 4.83
C ILE A 639 -17.63 -15.78 6.04
N ARG A 640 -18.28 -16.94 6.07
CA ARG A 640 -18.23 -17.88 7.19
C ARG A 640 -17.76 -19.24 6.72
N SER A 641 -16.76 -19.80 7.38
CA SER A 641 -16.35 -21.18 7.19
C SER A 641 -17.48 -22.15 7.53
N VAL A 642 -17.72 -23.11 6.65
CA VAL A 642 -18.64 -24.24 6.87
C VAL A 642 -17.91 -25.58 6.80
N SER A 643 -16.57 -25.54 6.71
CA SER A 643 -15.74 -26.73 6.71
C SER A 643 -15.70 -27.35 8.10
N SER A 644 -15.78 -28.69 8.15
CA SER A 644 -15.53 -29.43 9.39
C SER A 644 -14.03 -29.59 9.72
N LYS A 645 -13.15 -29.19 8.80
CA LYS A 645 -11.72 -29.16 9.05
C LYS A 645 -11.41 -28.04 10.04
N MET A 646 -10.77 -28.41 11.12
CA MET A 646 -10.34 -27.47 12.17
C MET A 646 -8.88 -27.15 11.97
N GLY A 647 -8.47 -25.89 12.21
CA GLY A 647 -7.08 -25.49 12.23
C GLY A 647 -6.59 -24.89 10.92
N ASN A 648 -5.28 -25.00 10.67
CA ASN A 648 -4.54 -24.32 9.61
C ASN A 648 -4.91 -24.74 8.18
N ASP A 649 -5.67 -25.83 8.02
CA ASP A 649 -6.10 -26.35 6.72
C ASP A 649 -7.41 -25.71 6.23
N ASN A 650 -7.90 -24.66 6.89
CA ASN A 650 -9.11 -23.96 6.53
C ASN A 650 -8.78 -22.50 6.23
N GLU A 651 -8.35 -22.25 5.02
CA GLU A 651 -7.95 -20.94 4.52
C GLU A 651 -8.99 -20.38 3.54
N PHE A 652 -9.20 -19.08 3.55
CA PHE A 652 -9.97 -18.37 2.52
C PHE A 652 -9.20 -17.14 2.08
N MET A 653 -8.86 -17.06 0.79
CA MET A 653 -8.13 -15.94 0.22
C MET A 653 -9.09 -14.90 -0.35
N LEU A 654 -8.80 -13.64 -0.05
CA LEU A 654 -9.45 -12.45 -0.59
C LEU A 654 -8.38 -11.63 -1.31
N ASP A 655 -8.38 -11.67 -2.63
CA ASP A 655 -7.38 -10.99 -3.46
C ASP A 655 -7.85 -9.58 -3.82
N TYR A 656 -8.84 -9.47 -4.69
CA TYR A 656 -9.47 -8.21 -5.04
C TYR A 656 -10.99 -8.36 -5.13
N LEU A 657 -11.68 -7.25 -4.96
CA LEU A 657 -13.15 -7.17 -5.04
C LEU A 657 -13.56 -6.44 -6.31
N GLU A 658 -14.61 -6.92 -6.96
CA GLU A 658 -15.30 -6.20 -8.03
C GLU A 658 -16.76 -5.98 -7.67
N LEU A 659 -17.23 -4.75 -7.88
CA LEU A 659 -18.65 -4.39 -7.93
C LEU A 659 -19.00 -4.09 -9.37
N VAL A 660 -19.91 -4.86 -9.95
CA VAL A 660 -20.23 -4.79 -11.37
C VAL A 660 -21.71 -4.51 -11.55
N PRO A 661 -22.11 -3.37 -12.17
CA PRO A 661 -23.50 -3.04 -12.38
C PRO A 661 -24.13 -3.94 -13.44
N LYS A 662 -25.47 -4.08 -13.37
CA LYS A 662 -26.23 -4.87 -14.33
C LYS A 662 -26.06 -4.41 -15.77
N SER A 663 -25.82 -3.13 -15.99
CA SER A 663 -25.53 -2.56 -17.32
C SER A 663 -24.27 -3.17 -17.96
N ILE A 664 -23.34 -3.71 -17.17
CA ILE A 664 -22.13 -4.37 -17.67
C ILE A 664 -22.32 -5.89 -17.69
N TYR A 665 -22.63 -6.54 -16.56
CA TYR A 665 -22.72 -8.02 -16.53
C TYR A 665 -23.96 -8.57 -17.22
N GLY A 666 -24.99 -7.77 -17.38
CA GLY A 666 -26.23 -8.13 -18.06
C GLY A 666 -26.20 -8.00 -19.57
N VAL A 667 -25.17 -7.37 -20.15
CA VAL A 667 -25.05 -7.20 -21.61
C VAL A 667 -24.79 -8.56 -22.23
N THR A 668 -25.70 -8.97 -23.11
CA THR A 668 -25.68 -10.26 -23.81
C THR A 668 -25.28 -10.13 -25.28
N ASP A 669 -24.85 -8.96 -25.73
CA ASP A 669 -24.53 -8.73 -27.12
C ASP A 669 -23.39 -9.64 -27.58
N GLU A 670 -23.69 -10.40 -28.62
CA GLU A 670 -22.74 -11.32 -29.24
C GLU A 670 -21.48 -10.54 -29.67
N GLY A 671 -20.39 -10.83 -29.00
CA GLY A 671 -19.07 -10.30 -29.37
C GLY A 671 -18.47 -9.25 -28.43
N GLN A 672 -19.19 -8.74 -27.43
CA GLN A 672 -18.56 -7.95 -26.38
C GLN A 672 -18.09 -8.86 -25.24
N ILE A 673 -16.79 -8.85 -25.03
CA ILE A 673 -16.14 -9.58 -23.95
C ILE A 673 -16.10 -8.65 -22.76
N GLU A 674 -16.86 -8.95 -21.73
CA GLU A 674 -16.93 -8.15 -20.51
C GLU A 674 -15.55 -7.82 -19.92
N ASP A 675 -14.57 -8.69 -20.12
CA ASP A 675 -13.21 -8.55 -19.57
C ASP A 675 -12.28 -7.64 -20.37
N MET A 676 -12.71 -7.19 -21.54
CA MET A 676 -11.92 -6.30 -22.40
C MET A 676 -12.27 -4.82 -22.20
N LEU A 677 -13.20 -4.53 -21.30
CA LEU A 677 -13.62 -3.16 -20.95
C LEU A 677 -12.93 -2.68 -19.68
#